data_cea1af2760a33493780f79d2eb64032a
#
_entry.id   cea1af2760a33493780f79d2eb64032a
#
_cell.length_a   1.000
_cell.length_b   1.000
_cell.length_c   1.000
_cell.angle_alpha   90.00
_cell.angle_beta   90.00
_cell.angle_gamma   90.00
#
_symmetry.space_group_name_H-M   'P 1'
#
loop_
_entity.id
_entity.type
_entity.pdbx_description
1 polymer ?
#
loop_
_entity_poly.entity_id
_entity_poly.type
_entity_poly.pdbx_seq_one_letter_code
_entity_poly.pdbx_strand_id
1 'polypeptide(L)'
;MEEAYTEDYTQRLPVFISTIDEVVQPVYPQLERAITKTSMVVDRHSMDISGKEYCNWIDDTWLVMGEAQFLKGEYVLAKQIFDFTKRKYPDPKTKQISYLYLGMIYMEQEEYQRAGDQFRKLSLADGFPEKMLGELYAVKTDFYLRQNRLDDAIQQLEQSIAYSKKRQVKTRRMFLLAQLYKEIGEGSTSSDLYAQVIKRNPDYVMAFYAKINRALAYDVTGGNSQEIKDILFKMIKDAKNAEFLDQIYYALAELELKEGNEEQGIEYLHLATEKSVLNGNAKGLAYYRLAEIYFAKPAYAVAQTYYDSTVAFLSTEHPDYDLILARANSLTQMMRDITIVETEDSLQAFALLSEEDQERQIEMRIEDFIQAEKDAERQKELAELQNQNAKFNQNNQFNQNMKSGDWYFYNPGAIGFGASEFKKIWGGNRKNEDDWRRSDKTSNAPLLIADEDGILEEDTIDGADDPKNPNYYKKSIPNTEEKLARSHALIIEALYDLGLVYKEQMNDYPPAAETFEELISRYDSSKYHVTSHYQLYLMYAEMGDQAKSEYHKNQILTKYPQSDYAQVILNPSFAASDMVKDAEVEKLYQEAYTYFEQGFYRRAYELGTLGLEKHPNSSFQPQFKFLEALCLGYIDSEARMLAELEVVKSKYAGSEVGKEAEEIIEYFKNGRSFGNELAEANKKIEEEEALAKMDQYKYDVGASHNFVIVVSDTMDTEALKRKVSDFNRKYFSTKGFKTSMILLKESKAMIIVSNVGYATKAIDYFTTFKGATDFKKLFENKNPIFVISYDNYAQFYKDQNTEAYMMFFEENYLKGK
;
A
#
# COMPACT_ATOMS: atom_id res chain seq x y z
N MET A 1 -4.14 -1.72 -30.42
CA MET A 1 -3.80 -2.09 -29.05
C MET A 1 -2.38 -1.67 -28.67
N GLU A 2 -1.38 -2.04 -29.44
CA GLU A 2 0.04 -1.77 -29.09
C GLU A 2 0.48 -0.30 -29.19
N GLU A 3 -0.27 0.60 -29.82
CA GLU A 3 0.13 2.00 -30.04
C GLU A 3 -0.24 2.97 -28.90
N ALA A 4 -1.04 2.54 -27.93
CA ALA A 4 -1.54 3.41 -26.84
C ALA A 4 -1.03 3.02 -25.44
N TYR A 5 -0.35 1.88 -25.26
CA TYR A 5 0.12 1.38 -23.98
C TYR A 5 1.64 1.39 -23.93
N THR A 6 2.19 2.08 -22.94
CA THR A 6 3.63 2.05 -22.64
C THR A 6 3.88 1.01 -21.56
N GLU A 7 4.63 -0.05 -21.90
CA GLU A 7 5.00 -1.10 -20.95
C GLU A 7 5.95 -0.56 -19.87
N ASP A 8 5.70 -0.92 -18.63
CA ASP A 8 6.60 -0.64 -17.51
C ASP A 8 7.70 -1.72 -17.44
N TYR A 9 8.85 -1.40 -17.99
CA TYR A 9 10.01 -2.29 -18.01
C TYR A 9 10.77 -2.34 -16.68
N THR A 10 10.37 -1.57 -15.68
CA THR A 10 10.95 -1.61 -14.32
C THR A 10 10.38 -2.79 -13.54
N GLN A 11 9.19 -3.24 -13.90
CA GLN A 11 8.51 -4.40 -13.33
C GLN A 11 8.59 -5.60 -14.27
N ARG A 12 8.17 -6.77 -13.77
CA ARG A 12 8.02 -7.96 -14.60
C ARG A 12 6.91 -7.74 -15.63
N LEU A 13 7.27 -7.88 -16.91
CA LEU A 13 6.30 -7.72 -17.98
C LEU A 13 5.19 -8.80 -17.89
N PRO A 14 3.93 -8.46 -18.11
CA PRO A 14 2.87 -9.45 -18.26
C PRO A 14 3.12 -10.31 -19.51
N VAL A 15 2.70 -11.56 -19.49
CA VAL A 15 2.84 -12.42 -20.69
C VAL A 15 2.00 -11.85 -21.85
N PHE A 16 0.78 -11.41 -21.54
CA PHE A 16 -0.15 -10.81 -22.49
C PHE A 16 -0.55 -9.40 -22.06
N ILE A 17 -0.37 -8.43 -22.94
CA ILE A 17 -0.89 -7.07 -22.75
C ILE A 17 -2.40 -6.97 -22.97
N SER A 18 -2.99 -7.93 -23.68
CA SER A 18 -4.42 -7.98 -23.99
C SER A 18 -5.30 -8.35 -22.78
N THR A 19 -4.73 -8.65 -21.64
CA THR A 19 -5.43 -8.85 -20.36
C THR A 19 -5.48 -7.59 -19.50
N ILE A 20 -4.86 -6.49 -19.92
CA ILE A 20 -4.79 -5.22 -19.21
C ILE A 20 -5.97 -4.35 -19.65
N ASP A 21 -6.81 -3.92 -18.72
CA ASP A 21 -8.03 -3.15 -18.99
C ASP A 21 -7.77 -1.86 -19.77
N GLU A 22 -6.74 -1.09 -19.41
CA GLU A 22 -6.37 0.15 -20.09
C GLU A 22 -6.00 -0.07 -21.56
N VAL A 23 -5.52 -1.27 -21.92
CA VAL A 23 -5.20 -1.64 -23.31
C VAL A 23 -6.44 -2.05 -24.09
N VAL A 24 -7.40 -2.67 -23.42
CA VAL A 24 -8.56 -3.29 -24.07
C VAL A 24 -9.73 -2.32 -24.18
N GLN A 25 -9.98 -1.47 -23.20
CA GLN A 25 -11.09 -0.50 -23.22
C GLN A 25 -11.13 0.39 -24.48
N PRO A 26 -10.02 0.95 -24.97
CA PRO A 26 -10.03 1.74 -26.22
C PRO A 26 -10.48 0.97 -27.47
N VAL A 27 -10.41 -0.36 -27.43
CA VAL A 27 -10.78 -1.22 -28.56
C VAL A 27 -12.15 -1.91 -28.40
N TYR A 28 -12.88 -1.64 -27.32
CA TYR A 28 -14.23 -2.16 -27.10
C TYR A 28 -15.18 -1.92 -28.29
N PRO A 29 -15.23 -0.73 -28.93
CA PRO A 29 -16.10 -0.53 -30.09
C PRO A 29 -15.74 -1.47 -31.26
N GLN A 30 -14.47 -1.81 -31.44
CA GLN A 30 -14.03 -2.75 -32.47
C GLN A 30 -14.42 -4.21 -32.13
N LEU A 31 -14.29 -4.58 -30.85
CA LEU A 31 -14.72 -5.90 -30.36
C LEU A 31 -16.23 -6.07 -30.49
N GLU A 32 -17.04 -5.07 -30.11
CA GLU A 32 -18.49 -5.09 -30.32
C GLU A 32 -18.89 -5.20 -31.79
N ARG A 33 -18.18 -4.47 -32.64
CA ARG A 33 -18.39 -4.58 -34.09
C ARG A 33 -18.04 -5.98 -34.61
N ALA A 34 -17.01 -6.61 -34.07
CA ALA A 34 -16.65 -7.99 -34.41
C ALA A 34 -17.76 -8.97 -33.95
N ILE A 35 -18.24 -8.86 -32.71
CA ILE A 35 -19.32 -9.66 -32.15
C ILE A 35 -20.60 -9.51 -33.00
N THR A 36 -20.99 -8.28 -33.33
CA THR A 36 -22.17 -8.02 -34.14
C THR A 36 -22.04 -8.66 -35.55
N LYS A 37 -20.88 -8.52 -36.20
CA LYS A 37 -20.65 -9.08 -37.50
C LYS A 37 -20.64 -10.62 -37.49
N THR A 38 -20.00 -11.22 -36.48
CA THR A 38 -19.96 -12.68 -36.35
C THR A 38 -21.36 -13.24 -36.04
N SER A 39 -22.15 -12.56 -35.22
CA SER A 39 -23.56 -12.92 -35.01
C SER A 39 -24.36 -12.89 -36.31
N MET A 40 -24.23 -11.78 -37.10
CA MET A 40 -24.90 -11.68 -38.41
C MET A 40 -24.47 -12.75 -39.40
N VAL A 41 -23.20 -13.15 -39.37
CA VAL A 41 -22.70 -14.23 -40.25
C VAL A 41 -23.31 -15.57 -39.84
N VAL A 42 -23.38 -15.88 -38.57
CA VAL A 42 -24.04 -17.09 -38.07
C VAL A 42 -25.51 -17.10 -38.46
N ASP A 43 -26.24 -16.01 -38.18
CA ASP A 43 -27.68 -15.91 -38.46
C ASP A 43 -28.02 -16.06 -39.96
N ARG A 44 -27.18 -15.57 -40.88
CA ARG A 44 -27.47 -15.53 -42.30
C ARG A 44 -26.91 -16.69 -43.11
N HIS A 45 -25.84 -17.33 -42.63
CA HIS A 45 -25.07 -18.27 -43.41
C HIS A 45 -24.95 -19.67 -42.78
N SER A 46 -25.37 -19.84 -41.50
CA SER A 46 -25.43 -21.18 -40.93
C SER A 46 -26.48 -22.02 -41.64
N MET A 47 -26.05 -23.19 -42.05
CA MET A 47 -26.92 -24.21 -42.70
C MET A 47 -26.94 -25.46 -41.83
N ASP A 48 -27.55 -25.36 -40.65
CA ASP A 48 -27.74 -26.49 -39.74
C ASP A 48 -28.95 -27.29 -40.18
N ILE A 49 -28.68 -28.47 -40.75
CA ILE A 49 -29.74 -29.40 -41.18
C ILE A 49 -29.59 -30.68 -40.35
N SER A 50 -30.63 -30.99 -39.56
CA SER A 50 -30.67 -32.16 -38.69
C SER A 50 -29.46 -32.26 -37.72
N GLY A 51 -29.00 -31.13 -37.18
CA GLY A 51 -27.88 -31.10 -36.25
C GLY A 51 -26.48 -31.08 -36.87
N LYS A 52 -26.37 -31.10 -38.21
CA LYS A 52 -25.12 -31.01 -38.94
C LYS A 52 -25.02 -29.67 -39.64
N GLU A 53 -23.94 -28.91 -39.33
CA GLU A 53 -23.59 -27.68 -40.04
C GLU A 53 -22.91 -28.02 -41.39
N TYR A 54 -23.39 -27.42 -42.46
CA TYR A 54 -22.86 -27.60 -43.81
C TYR A 54 -21.97 -26.46 -44.28
N CYS A 55 -22.01 -25.32 -43.62
CA CYS A 55 -21.11 -24.23 -43.89
C CYS A 55 -19.80 -24.38 -43.11
N ASN A 56 -18.68 -24.62 -43.82
CA ASN A 56 -17.40 -25.03 -43.23
C ASN A 56 -16.67 -24.00 -42.36
N TRP A 57 -17.14 -22.76 -42.26
CA TRP A 57 -16.49 -21.70 -41.50
C TRP A 57 -17.38 -21.02 -40.44
N ILE A 58 -18.50 -21.60 -40.18
CA ILE A 58 -19.36 -21.15 -39.07
C ILE A 58 -18.72 -21.43 -37.69
N ASP A 59 -17.99 -22.53 -37.55
CA ASP A 59 -17.21 -22.85 -36.36
C ASP A 59 -16.06 -21.84 -36.12
N ASP A 60 -15.31 -21.46 -37.17
CA ASP A 60 -14.31 -20.37 -37.06
C ASP A 60 -14.98 -19.04 -36.65
N THR A 61 -16.21 -18.78 -37.14
CA THR A 61 -16.97 -17.56 -36.76
C THR A 61 -17.35 -17.56 -35.28
N TRP A 62 -17.79 -18.70 -34.72
CA TRP A 62 -18.03 -18.85 -33.29
C TRP A 62 -16.76 -18.69 -32.46
N LEU A 63 -15.62 -19.22 -32.92
CA LEU A 63 -14.35 -19.02 -32.24
C LEU A 63 -13.99 -17.53 -32.17
N VAL A 64 -14.11 -16.77 -33.27
CA VAL A 64 -13.85 -15.31 -33.30
C VAL A 64 -14.81 -14.56 -32.36
N MET A 65 -16.09 -14.95 -32.30
CA MET A 65 -17.06 -14.37 -31.38
C MET A 65 -16.67 -14.63 -29.91
N GLY A 66 -16.28 -15.87 -29.59
CA GLY A 66 -15.80 -16.23 -28.25
C GLY A 66 -14.53 -15.48 -27.86
N GLU A 67 -13.58 -15.35 -28.79
CA GLU A 67 -12.36 -14.57 -28.59
C GLU A 67 -12.65 -13.09 -28.32
N ALA A 68 -13.56 -12.47 -29.08
CA ALA A 68 -13.96 -11.09 -28.87
C ALA A 68 -14.65 -10.87 -27.51
N GLN A 69 -15.50 -11.82 -27.07
CA GLN A 69 -16.12 -11.79 -25.73
C GLN A 69 -15.07 -11.98 -24.62
N PHE A 70 -14.10 -12.87 -24.82
CA PHE A 70 -13.00 -13.07 -23.87
C PHE A 70 -12.16 -11.79 -23.70
N LEU A 71 -11.74 -11.18 -24.81
CA LEU A 71 -10.96 -9.93 -24.79
C LEU A 71 -11.73 -8.75 -24.18
N LYS A 72 -13.05 -8.79 -24.20
CA LYS A 72 -13.93 -7.80 -23.58
C LYS A 72 -14.15 -8.05 -22.08
N GLY A 73 -13.62 -9.14 -21.53
CA GLY A 73 -13.82 -9.52 -20.12
C GLY A 73 -15.16 -10.23 -19.85
N GLU A 74 -15.96 -10.50 -20.90
CA GLU A 74 -17.26 -11.19 -20.80
C GLU A 74 -17.08 -12.70 -20.70
N TYR A 75 -16.40 -13.13 -19.63
CA TYR A 75 -15.95 -14.53 -19.46
C TYR A 75 -17.09 -15.55 -19.43
N VAL A 76 -18.26 -15.18 -18.89
CA VAL A 76 -19.42 -16.07 -18.85
C VAL A 76 -19.95 -16.36 -20.25
N LEU A 77 -20.07 -15.31 -21.09
CA LEU A 77 -20.51 -15.45 -22.48
C LEU A 77 -19.47 -16.17 -23.33
N ALA A 78 -18.19 -15.81 -23.18
CA ALA A 78 -17.09 -16.48 -23.86
C ALA A 78 -17.08 -17.99 -23.54
N LYS A 79 -17.22 -18.35 -22.28
CA LYS A 79 -17.29 -19.76 -21.83
C LYS A 79 -18.45 -20.50 -22.48
N GLN A 80 -19.65 -19.92 -22.53
CA GLN A 80 -20.82 -20.53 -23.15
C GLN A 80 -20.58 -20.78 -24.66
N ILE A 81 -19.95 -19.81 -25.34
CA ILE A 81 -19.62 -19.93 -26.77
C ILE A 81 -18.61 -21.05 -26.99
N PHE A 82 -17.51 -21.11 -26.25
CA PHE A 82 -16.48 -22.15 -26.43
C PHE A 82 -16.99 -23.55 -26.01
N ASP A 83 -17.81 -23.66 -24.96
CA ASP A 83 -18.45 -24.91 -24.59
C ASP A 83 -19.47 -25.39 -25.64
N PHE A 84 -20.23 -24.46 -26.24
CA PHE A 84 -21.11 -24.75 -27.36
C PHE A 84 -20.32 -25.21 -28.58
N THR A 85 -19.33 -24.42 -29.01
CA THR A 85 -18.51 -24.66 -30.21
C THR A 85 -17.82 -26.03 -30.14
N LYS A 86 -17.21 -26.35 -29.02
CA LYS A 86 -16.55 -27.63 -28.75
C LYS A 86 -17.47 -28.83 -28.84
N ARG A 87 -18.75 -28.67 -28.46
CA ARG A 87 -19.73 -29.75 -28.49
C ARG A 87 -20.39 -29.91 -29.87
N LYS A 88 -20.69 -28.79 -30.52
CA LYS A 88 -21.42 -28.73 -31.78
C LYS A 88 -20.59 -29.17 -32.97
N TYR A 89 -19.33 -28.72 -33.04
CA TYR A 89 -18.46 -28.89 -34.20
C TYR A 89 -17.47 -30.03 -33.98
N PRO A 90 -17.44 -31.02 -34.94
CA PRO A 90 -16.54 -32.16 -34.79
C PRO A 90 -15.07 -31.84 -35.13
N ASP A 91 -14.79 -30.69 -35.79
CA ASP A 91 -13.45 -30.35 -36.23
C ASP A 91 -12.45 -30.37 -35.09
N PRO A 92 -11.34 -31.13 -35.22
CA PRO A 92 -10.32 -31.23 -34.16
C PRO A 92 -9.68 -29.88 -33.81
N LYS A 93 -9.37 -29.02 -34.77
CA LYS A 93 -8.79 -27.69 -34.60
C LYS A 93 -9.70 -26.83 -33.73
N THR A 94 -11.01 -26.79 -34.04
CA THR A 94 -12.01 -26.00 -33.35
C THR A 94 -12.14 -26.43 -31.87
N LYS A 95 -12.09 -27.74 -31.60
CA LYS A 95 -12.07 -28.28 -30.24
C LYS A 95 -10.83 -27.86 -29.46
N GLN A 96 -9.65 -27.95 -30.09
CA GLN A 96 -8.38 -27.60 -29.45
C GLN A 96 -8.30 -26.11 -29.12
N ILE A 97 -8.75 -25.23 -30.01
CA ILE A 97 -8.82 -23.79 -29.76
C ILE A 97 -9.81 -23.50 -28.64
N SER A 98 -10.98 -24.16 -28.62
CA SER A 98 -11.97 -24.02 -27.54
C SER A 98 -11.39 -24.43 -26.17
N TYR A 99 -10.61 -25.53 -26.09
CA TYR A 99 -9.93 -25.93 -24.85
C TYR A 99 -8.93 -24.88 -24.38
N LEU A 100 -8.17 -24.26 -25.33
CA LEU A 100 -7.22 -23.21 -24.98
C LEU A 100 -7.91 -22.02 -24.32
N TYR A 101 -8.97 -21.47 -24.94
CA TYR A 101 -9.68 -20.31 -24.38
C TYR A 101 -10.48 -20.66 -23.11
N LEU A 102 -11.03 -21.86 -22.99
CA LEU A 102 -11.65 -22.31 -21.74
C LEU A 102 -10.63 -22.38 -20.60
N GLY A 103 -9.40 -22.83 -20.89
CA GLY A 103 -8.31 -22.78 -19.92
C GLY A 103 -7.97 -21.36 -19.48
N MET A 104 -7.86 -20.42 -20.46
CA MET A 104 -7.62 -19.01 -20.17
C MET A 104 -8.76 -18.37 -19.33
N ILE A 105 -10.02 -18.68 -19.66
CA ILE A 105 -11.18 -18.20 -18.87
C ILE A 105 -11.11 -18.70 -17.44
N TYR A 106 -10.78 -19.98 -17.23
CA TYR A 106 -10.61 -20.51 -15.87
C TYR A 106 -9.42 -19.88 -15.13
N MET A 107 -8.37 -19.46 -15.83
CA MET A 107 -7.28 -18.68 -15.23
C MET A 107 -7.73 -17.31 -14.75
N GLU A 108 -8.54 -16.60 -15.54
CA GLU A 108 -9.11 -15.29 -15.14
C GLU A 108 -10.11 -15.41 -13.97
N GLN A 109 -10.68 -16.62 -13.76
CA GLN A 109 -11.55 -16.95 -12.64
C GLN A 109 -10.78 -17.56 -11.45
N GLU A 110 -9.46 -17.63 -11.53
CA GLU A 110 -8.56 -18.25 -10.53
C GLU A 110 -8.81 -19.75 -10.29
N GLU A 111 -9.58 -20.40 -11.16
CA GLU A 111 -9.89 -21.82 -11.10
C GLU A 111 -8.75 -22.66 -11.73
N TYR A 112 -7.53 -22.60 -11.19
CA TYR A 112 -6.30 -23.15 -11.78
C TYR A 112 -6.36 -24.67 -12.03
N GLN A 113 -7.06 -25.44 -11.19
CA GLN A 113 -7.22 -26.89 -11.44
C GLN A 113 -8.00 -27.15 -12.72
N ARG A 114 -9.12 -26.44 -12.91
CA ARG A 114 -9.94 -26.56 -14.12
C ARG A 114 -9.20 -26.05 -15.36
N ALA A 115 -8.43 -24.98 -15.23
CA ALA A 115 -7.57 -24.50 -16.30
C ALA A 115 -6.56 -25.56 -16.72
N GLY A 116 -5.86 -26.18 -15.77
CA GLY A 116 -4.93 -27.28 -16.01
C GLY A 116 -5.58 -28.49 -16.70
N ASP A 117 -6.84 -28.83 -16.35
CA ASP A 117 -7.60 -29.88 -16.99
C ASP A 117 -7.87 -29.60 -18.49
N GLN A 118 -8.11 -28.35 -18.85
CA GLN A 118 -8.25 -27.97 -20.26
C GLN A 118 -6.90 -28.05 -20.99
N PHE A 119 -5.83 -27.54 -20.38
CA PHE A 119 -4.49 -27.54 -20.99
C PHE A 119 -3.93 -28.95 -21.19
N ARG A 120 -4.28 -29.93 -20.34
CA ARG A 120 -3.91 -31.33 -20.54
C ARG A 120 -4.53 -31.99 -21.80
N LYS A 121 -5.66 -31.45 -22.28
CA LYS A 121 -6.35 -31.93 -23.50
C LYS A 121 -5.76 -31.36 -24.77
N LEU A 122 -4.82 -30.41 -24.69
CA LEU A 122 -4.21 -29.77 -25.83
C LEU A 122 -3.08 -30.64 -26.38
N SER A 123 -3.21 -31.08 -27.62
CA SER A 123 -2.25 -31.97 -28.30
C SER A 123 -2.17 -31.69 -29.81
N LEU A 124 -0.95 -31.72 -30.34
CA LEU A 124 -0.72 -31.65 -31.79
C LEU A 124 -1.33 -32.86 -32.51
N ALA A 125 -1.23 -34.05 -31.90
CA ALA A 125 -1.81 -35.27 -32.44
C ALA A 125 -3.32 -35.19 -32.57
N ASP A 126 -3.98 -34.41 -31.67
CA ASP A 126 -5.42 -34.20 -31.65
C ASP A 126 -5.87 -32.94 -32.41
N GLY A 127 -4.99 -32.35 -33.24
CA GLY A 127 -5.34 -31.29 -34.21
C GLY A 127 -5.09 -29.86 -33.70
N PHE A 128 -4.30 -29.65 -32.61
CA PHE A 128 -3.91 -28.29 -32.22
C PHE A 128 -3.09 -27.63 -33.34
N PRO A 129 -3.41 -26.39 -33.75
CA PRO A 129 -2.72 -25.74 -34.85
C PRO A 129 -1.24 -25.44 -34.54
N GLU A 130 -0.31 -25.99 -35.33
CA GLU A 130 1.14 -25.78 -35.18
C GLU A 130 1.51 -24.28 -35.14
N LYS A 131 0.85 -23.46 -35.96
CA LYS A 131 1.06 -21.99 -35.98
C LYS A 131 0.75 -21.27 -34.68
N MET A 132 -0.02 -21.89 -33.80
CA MET A 132 -0.42 -21.34 -32.48
C MET A 132 0.41 -21.89 -31.31
N LEU A 133 1.40 -22.77 -31.58
CA LEU A 133 2.24 -23.32 -30.50
C LEU A 133 2.94 -22.24 -29.67
N GLY A 134 3.43 -21.17 -30.31
CA GLY A 134 4.03 -20.06 -29.60
C GLY A 134 3.07 -19.42 -28.58
N GLU A 135 1.79 -19.27 -28.92
CA GLU A 135 0.75 -18.74 -28.05
C GLU A 135 0.32 -19.75 -26.98
N LEU A 136 0.21 -21.03 -27.33
CA LEU A 136 -0.06 -22.10 -26.38
C LEU A 136 0.96 -22.11 -25.23
N TYR A 137 2.25 -22.07 -25.58
CA TYR A 137 3.31 -22.05 -24.57
C TYR A 137 3.34 -20.73 -23.79
N ALA A 138 2.97 -19.61 -24.41
CA ALA A 138 2.81 -18.34 -23.69
C ALA A 138 1.65 -18.42 -22.67
N VAL A 139 0.51 -19.00 -23.04
CA VAL A 139 -0.62 -19.22 -22.09
C VAL A 139 -0.19 -20.12 -20.92
N LYS A 140 0.57 -21.20 -21.21
CA LYS A 140 1.10 -22.06 -20.17
C LYS A 140 2.13 -21.33 -19.27
N THR A 141 2.92 -20.43 -19.83
CA THR A 141 3.81 -19.56 -19.04
C THR A 141 3.00 -18.74 -18.05
N ASP A 142 1.97 -18.04 -18.52
CA ASP A 142 1.10 -17.22 -17.66
C ASP A 142 0.40 -18.07 -16.56
N PHE A 143 -0.05 -19.27 -16.94
CA PHE A 143 -0.65 -20.23 -16.00
C PHE A 143 0.30 -20.60 -14.85
N TYR A 144 1.58 -20.84 -15.14
CA TYR A 144 2.55 -21.16 -14.09
C TYR A 144 3.01 -19.93 -13.31
N LEU A 145 3.12 -18.75 -13.95
CA LEU A 145 3.45 -17.50 -13.26
C LEU A 145 2.39 -17.11 -12.21
N ARG A 146 1.11 -17.26 -12.54
CA ARG A 146 0.00 -16.99 -11.59
C ARG A 146 -0.01 -17.95 -10.39
N GLN A 147 0.66 -19.09 -10.49
CA GLN A 147 0.85 -20.04 -9.41
C GLN A 147 2.23 -19.93 -8.73
N ASN A 148 3.01 -18.92 -9.06
CA ASN A 148 4.38 -18.69 -8.57
C ASN A 148 5.35 -19.87 -8.85
N ARG A 149 5.12 -20.61 -9.94
CA ARG A 149 5.95 -21.75 -10.38
C ARG A 149 6.91 -21.27 -11.46
N LEU A 150 7.98 -20.58 -11.04
CA LEU A 150 8.90 -19.89 -11.95
C LEU A 150 9.65 -20.83 -12.89
N ASP A 151 10.14 -21.98 -12.42
CA ASP A 151 10.88 -22.94 -13.25
C ASP A 151 10.02 -23.50 -14.39
N ASP A 152 8.80 -23.89 -14.08
CA ASP A 152 7.86 -24.38 -15.10
C ASP A 152 7.51 -23.26 -16.11
N ALA A 153 7.33 -22.03 -15.62
CA ALA A 153 7.06 -20.87 -16.46
C ALA A 153 8.22 -20.59 -17.42
N ILE A 154 9.45 -20.62 -16.94
CA ILE A 154 10.68 -20.46 -17.75
C ILE A 154 10.72 -21.50 -18.86
N GLN A 155 10.53 -22.76 -18.52
CA GLN A 155 10.54 -23.87 -19.51
C GLN A 155 9.50 -23.65 -20.60
N GLN A 156 8.28 -23.21 -20.25
CA GLN A 156 7.24 -22.95 -21.25
C GLN A 156 7.56 -21.70 -22.08
N LEU A 157 8.13 -20.66 -21.48
CA LEU A 157 8.49 -19.44 -22.17
C LEU A 157 9.61 -19.65 -23.18
N GLU A 158 10.58 -20.51 -22.89
CA GLU A 158 11.61 -20.92 -23.87
C GLU A 158 10.99 -21.59 -25.10
N GLN A 159 10.03 -22.49 -24.88
CA GLN A 159 9.28 -23.09 -25.97
C GLN A 159 8.48 -22.04 -26.75
N SER A 160 7.84 -21.12 -26.04
CA SER A 160 7.11 -20.01 -26.64
C SER A 160 8.01 -19.16 -27.55
N ILE A 161 9.23 -18.86 -27.12
CA ILE A 161 10.24 -18.13 -27.89
C ILE A 161 10.68 -18.93 -29.13
N ALA A 162 10.89 -20.24 -28.98
CA ALA A 162 11.31 -21.10 -30.08
C ALA A 162 10.26 -21.10 -31.22
N TYR A 163 8.97 -21.21 -30.88
CA TYR A 163 7.87 -21.23 -31.87
C TYR A 163 7.39 -19.83 -32.28
N SER A 164 7.89 -18.74 -31.70
CA SER A 164 7.52 -17.37 -32.07
C SER A 164 8.13 -16.97 -33.41
N LYS A 165 7.28 -16.63 -34.38
CA LYS A 165 7.72 -16.22 -35.77
C LYS A 165 7.95 -14.71 -35.88
N LYS A 166 7.11 -13.89 -35.19
CA LYS A 166 7.21 -12.43 -35.27
C LYS A 166 8.39 -11.94 -34.41
N ARG A 167 9.27 -11.12 -35.02
CA ARG A 167 10.48 -10.60 -34.38
C ARG A 167 10.18 -9.85 -33.09
N GLN A 168 9.20 -8.96 -33.08
CA GLN A 168 8.82 -8.15 -31.91
C GLN A 168 8.36 -9.03 -30.75
N VAL A 169 7.40 -9.94 -31.01
CA VAL A 169 6.89 -10.90 -30.01
C VAL A 169 8.03 -11.74 -29.42
N LYS A 170 8.92 -12.26 -30.30
CA LYS A 170 10.07 -13.03 -29.86
C LYS A 170 11.01 -12.22 -28.97
N THR A 171 11.28 -10.97 -29.32
CA THR A 171 12.17 -10.09 -28.55
C THR A 171 11.56 -9.73 -27.20
N ARG A 172 10.26 -9.42 -27.14
CA ARG A 172 9.55 -9.14 -25.90
C ARG A 172 9.53 -10.36 -24.96
N ARG A 173 9.24 -11.57 -25.50
CA ARG A 173 9.29 -12.80 -24.71
C ARG A 173 10.70 -13.11 -24.19
N MET A 174 11.76 -12.78 -24.96
CA MET A 174 13.14 -12.90 -24.50
C MET A 174 13.46 -11.91 -23.36
N PHE A 175 12.90 -10.70 -23.42
CA PHE A 175 13.03 -9.73 -22.31
C PHE A 175 12.37 -10.28 -21.04
N LEU A 176 11.14 -10.79 -21.13
CA LEU A 176 10.44 -11.41 -20.00
C LEU A 176 11.22 -12.63 -19.46
N LEU A 177 11.78 -13.47 -20.35
CA LEU A 177 12.60 -14.61 -19.95
C LEU A 177 13.83 -14.17 -19.16
N ALA A 178 14.47 -13.08 -19.56
CA ALA A 178 15.60 -12.50 -18.84
C ALA A 178 15.18 -12.00 -17.44
N GLN A 179 13.98 -11.41 -17.30
CA GLN A 179 13.44 -11.02 -15.99
C GLN A 179 13.23 -12.24 -15.09
N LEU A 180 12.64 -13.32 -15.62
CA LEU A 180 12.41 -14.54 -14.83
C LEU A 180 13.73 -15.20 -14.37
N TYR A 181 14.74 -15.26 -15.24
CA TYR A 181 16.05 -15.77 -14.84
C TYR A 181 16.72 -14.91 -13.76
N LYS A 182 16.53 -13.58 -13.80
CA LYS A 182 16.99 -12.70 -12.72
C LYS A 182 16.27 -13.01 -11.40
N GLU A 183 14.97 -13.27 -11.47
CA GLU A 183 14.12 -13.53 -10.30
C GLU A 183 14.49 -14.85 -9.58
N ILE A 184 14.94 -15.86 -10.32
CA ILE A 184 15.44 -17.12 -9.73
C ILE A 184 16.93 -17.09 -9.38
N GLY A 185 17.59 -15.92 -9.48
CA GLY A 185 19.01 -15.74 -9.12
C GLY A 185 20.02 -16.11 -10.21
N GLU A 186 19.58 -16.51 -11.40
CA GLU A 186 20.44 -16.86 -12.55
C GLU A 186 20.89 -15.61 -13.33
N GLY A 187 21.67 -14.75 -12.65
CA GLY A 187 22.06 -13.43 -13.14
C GLY A 187 22.87 -13.48 -14.44
N SER A 188 23.78 -14.44 -14.59
CA SER A 188 24.59 -14.61 -15.82
C SER A 188 23.72 -14.90 -17.04
N THR A 189 22.79 -15.86 -16.94
CA THR A 189 21.84 -16.23 -17.99
C THR A 189 20.95 -15.05 -18.35
N SER A 190 20.45 -14.33 -17.34
CA SER A 190 19.64 -13.13 -17.50
C SER A 190 20.40 -12.04 -18.27
N SER A 191 21.65 -11.74 -17.89
CA SER A 191 22.51 -10.74 -18.55
C SER A 191 22.77 -11.07 -20.03
N ASP A 192 23.00 -12.34 -20.33
CA ASP A 192 23.19 -12.83 -21.70
C ASP A 192 21.92 -12.71 -22.55
N LEU A 193 20.76 -12.97 -21.97
CA LEU A 193 19.48 -12.79 -22.65
C LEU A 193 19.20 -11.32 -22.95
N TYR A 194 19.48 -10.41 -22.01
CA TYR A 194 19.39 -8.97 -22.28
C TYR A 194 20.36 -8.53 -23.37
N ALA A 195 21.59 -9.06 -23.41
CA ALA A 195 22.51 -8.79 -24.51
C ALA A 195 21.96 -9.25 -25.86
N GLN A 196 21.26 -10.40 -25.89
CA GLN A 196 20.60 -10.86 -27.11
C GLN A 196 19.41 -9.98 -27.51
N VAL A 197 18.61 -9.49 -26.52
CA VAL A 197 17.53 -8.51 -26.77
C VAL A 197 18.09 -7.25 -27.39
N ILE A 198 19.17 -6.68 -26.86
CA ILE A 198 19.84 -5.47 -27.39
C ILE A 198 20.30 -5.70 -28.84
N LYS A 199 20.94 -6.84 -29.16
CA LYS A 199 21.39 -7.20 -30.53
C LYS A 199 20.24 -7.31 -31.52
N ARG A 200 19.01 -7.56 -31.07
CA ARG A 200 17.82 -7.63 -31.92
C ARG A 200 17.25 -6.25 -32.27
N ASN A 201 17.85 -5.17 -31.75
CA ASN A 201 17.47 -3.78 -32.01
C ASN A 201 15.95 -3.56 -31.81
N PRO A 202 15.45 -3.66 -30.60
CA PRO A 202 14.05 -3.35 -30.25
C PRO A 202 13.80 -1.84 -30.35
N ASP A 203 12.59 -1.39 -29.97
CA ASP A 203 12.30 0.03 -29.76
C ASP A 203 13.23 0.66 -28.70
N TYR A 204 13.23 1.99 -28.64
CA TYR A 204 14.15 2.74 -27.78
C TYR A 204 13.98 2.40 -26.30
N VAL A 205 12.73 2.30 -25.81
CA VAL A 205 12.43 2.09 -24.40
C VAL A 205 12.87 0.69 -23.95
N MET A 206 12.49 -0.34 -24.71
CA MET A 206 12.94 -1.71 -24.44
C MET A 206 14.48 -1.82 -24.55
N ALA A 207 15.12 -1.16 -25.52
CA ALA A 207 16.57 -1.17 -25.66
C ALA A 207 17.26 -0.50 -24.46
N PHE A 208 16.67 0.58 -23.95
CA PHE A 208 17.16 1.29 -22.78
C PHE A 208 17.12 0.38 -21.56
N TYR A 209 15.93 -0.15 -21.22
CA TYR A 209 15.76 -1.02 -20.05
C TYR A 209 16.50 -2.36 -20.17
N ALA A 210 16.67 -2.90 -21.38
CA ALA A 210 17.51 -4.08 -21.57
C ALA A 210 18.99 -3.82 -21.17
N LYS A 211 19.52 -2.62 -21.42
CA LYS A 211 20.88 -2.24 -21.01
C LYS A 211 20.97 -2.04 -19.51
N ILE A 212 19.98 -1.37 -18.88
CA ILE A 212 19.90 -1.17 -17.43
C ILE A 212 19.79 -2.52 -16.73
N ASN A 213 18.81 -3.34 -17.13
CA ASN A 213 18.58 -4.65 -16.51
C ASN A 213 19.75 -5.62 -16.73
N ARG A 214 20.50 -5.49 -17.84
CA ARG A 214 21.74 -6.26 -18.06
C ARG A 214 22.77 -5.95 -16.97
N ALA A 215 22.92 -4.69 -16.58
CA ALA A 215 23.83 -4.29 -15.49
C ALA A 215 23.33 -4.78 -14.13
N LEU A 216 22.02 -4.62 -13.87
CA LEU A 216 21.41 -5.07 -12.62
C LEU A 216 21.45 -6.61 -12.46
N ALA A 217 21.39 -7.36 -13.55
CA ALA A 217 21.49 -8.83 -13.56
C ALA A 217 22.94 -9.34 -13.57
N TYR A 218 23.94 -8.46 -13.70
CA TYR A 218 25.35 -8.86 -13.75
C TYR A 218 25.75 -9.68 -12.55
N ASP A 219 26.50 -10.76 -12.81
CA ASP A 219 27.11 -11.61 -11.82
C ASP A 219 28.63 -11.63 -12.06
N VAL A 220 29.40 -11.51 -10.98
CA VAL A 220 30.88 -11.46 -10.98
C VAL A 220 31.49 -12.72 -11.63
N THR A 221 30.79 -13.84 -11.56
CA THR A 221 31.28 -15.15 -12.05
C THR A 221 31.20 -15.31 -13.57
N GLY A 222 30.39 -14.50 -14.27
CA GLY A 222 30.00 -14.79 -15.65
C GLY A 222 30.26 -13.72 -16.70
N GLY A 223 30.94 -12.59 -16.42
CA GLY A 223 30.89 -11.57 -17.44
C GLY A 223 31.99 -10.50 -17.47
N ASN A 224 32.02 -9.80 -18.57
CA ASN A 224 32.84 -8.63 -18.81
C ASN A 224 32.10 -7.35 -18.34
N SER A 225 32.25 -6.98 -17.09
CA SER A 225 31.66 -5.76 -16.49
C SER A 225 32.07 -4.50 -17.25
N GLN A 226 33.30 -4.47 -17.76
CA GLN A 226 33.83 -3.29 -18.48
C GLN A 226 32.98 -2.99 -19.74
N GLU A 227 32.55 -3.99 -20.47
CA GLU A 227 31.64 -3.79 -21.63
C GLU A 227 30.32 -3.14 -21.20
N ILE A 228 29.77 -3.60 -20.06
CA ILE A 228 28.52 -3.06 -19.54
C ILE A 228 28.71 -1.61 -19.07
N LYS A 229 29.79 -1.31 -18.33
CA LYS A 229 30.17 0.05 -17.91
C LYS A 229 30.33 0.97 -19.11
N ASP A 230 31.02 0.54 -20.17
CA ASP A 230 31.20 1.32 -21.38
C ASP A 230 29.89 1.66 -22.11
N ILE A 231 28.92 0.74 -22.07
CA ILE A 231 27.56 0.96 -22.59
C ILE A 231 26.84 2.02 -21.74
N LEU A 232 26.86 1.91 -20.40
CA LEU A 232 26.22 2.85 -19.49
C LEU A 232 26.85 4.24 -19.59
N PHE A 233 28.17 4.36 -19.68
CA PHE A 233 28.86 5.65 -19.89
C PHE A 233 28.52 6.30 -21.25
N LYS A 234 28.27 5.51 -22.31
CA LYS A 234 27.75 6.04 -23.56
C LYS A 234 26.31 6.54 -23.42
N MET A 235 25.51 5.84 -22.62
CA MET A 235 24.14 6.26 -22.35
C MET A 235 24.08 7.59 -21.58
N ILE A 236 24.99 7.83 -20.61
CA ILE A 236 25.07 9.12 -19.88
C ILE A 236 25.35 10.29 -20.85
N LYS A 237 26.14 10.05 -21.89
CA LYS A 237 26.51 11.10 -22.89
C LYS A 237 25.41 11.37 -23.91
N ASP A 238 24.42 10.51 -24.04
CA ASP A 238 23.32 10.67 -24.99
C ASP A 238 22.22 11.54 -24.38
N ALA A 239 22.01 12.73 -24.97
CA ALA A 239 21.00 13.70 -24.51
C ALA A 239 19.58 13.14 -24.42
N LYS A 240 19.28 12.07 -25.18
CA LYS A 240 17.97 11.38 -25.11
C LYS A 240 17.71 10.73 -23.74
N ASN A 241 18.75 10.44 -22.99
CA ASN A 241 18.66 9.80 -21.68
C ASN A 241 18.70 10.80 -20.52
N ALA A 242 18.64 12.11 -20.77
CA ALA A 242 18.76 13.13 -19.72
C ALA A 242 17.76 12.96 -18.57
N GLU A 243 16.56 12.47 -18.87
CA GLU A 243 15.49 12.23 -17.88
C GLU A 243 15.65 10.89 -17.13
N PHE A 244 16.59 10.03 -17.53
CA PHE A 244 16.81 8.69 -16.99
C PHE A 244 18.21 8.52 -16.40
N LEU A 245 18.92 9.61 -16.13
CA LEU A 245 20.28 9.57 -15.59
C LEU A 245 20.33 8.90 -14.22
N ASP A 246 19.31 9.08 -13.40
CA ASP A 246 19.13 8.42 -12.11
C ASP A 246 19.21 6.90 -12.22
N GLN A 247 18.50 6.30 -13.16
CA GLN A 247 18.49 4.85 -13.39
C GLN A 247 19.83 4.34 -13.92
N ILE A 248 20.51 5.14 -14.77
CA ILE A 248 21.82 4.77 -15.30
C ILE A 248 22.89 4.80 -14.20
N TYR A 249 22.89 5.84 -13.34
CA TYR A 249 23.80 5.91 -12.19
C TYR A 249 23.50 4.83 -11.16
N TYR A 250 22.21 4.53 -10.90
CA TYR A 250 21.83 3.40 -10.04
C TYR A 250 22.37 2.07 -10.57
N ALA A 251 22.26 1.81 -11.87
CA ALA A 251 22.79 0.59 -12.48
C ALA A 251 24.33 0.51 -12.42
N LEU A 252 25.03 1.65 -12.56
CA LEU A 252 26.48 1.72 -12.34
C LEU A 252 26.84 1.44 -10.89
N ALA A 253 26.08 2.01 -9.95
CA ALA A 253 26.29 1.78 -8.52
C ALA A 253 26.18 0.30 -8.16
N GLU A 254 25.10 -0.38 -8.58
CA GLU A 254 24.91 -1.81 -8.33
C GLU A 254 26.03 -2.65 -8.93
N LEU A 255 26.55 -2.26 -10.10
CA LEU A 255 27.66 -2.95 -10.74
C LEU A 255 28.96 -2.81 -9.92
N GLU A 256 29.30 -1.59 -9.46
CA GLU A 256 30.49 -1.35 -8.62
C GLU A 256 30.37 -2.04 -7.26
N LEU A 257 29.18 -1.99 -6.64
CA LEU A 257 28.94 -2.69 -5.36
C LEU A 257 29.12 -4.21 -5.48
N LYS A 258 28.66 -4.81 -6.57
CA LYS A 258 28.87 -6.25 -6.84
C LYS A 258 30.34 -6.61 -7.07
N GLU A 259 31.13 -5.70 -7.60
CA GLU A 259 32.58 -5.87 -7.76
C GLU A 259 33.38 -5.59 -6.48
N GLY A 260 32.71 -5.14 -5.41
CA GLY A 260 33.35 -4.77 -4.16
C GLY A 260 33.91 -3.35 -4.12
N ASN A 261 33.67 -2.53 -5.12
CA ASN A 261 34.07 -1.12 -5.20
C ASN A 261 33.04 -0.23 -4.51
N GLU A 262 32.91 -0.40 -3.18
CA GLU A 262 31.82 0.21 -2.41
C GLU A 262 31.85 1.73 -2.45
N GLU A 263 33.02 2.35 -2.32
CA GLU A 263 33.18 3.81 -2.35
C GLU A 263 32.64 4.42 -3.65
N GLN A 264 32.98 3.81 -4.79
CA GLN A 264 32.50 4.24 -6.10
C GLN A 264 31.00 3.95 -6.29
N GLY A 265 30.52 2.85 -5.72
CA GLY A 265 29.09 2.52 -5.70
C GLY A 265 28.28 3.57 -4.95
N ILE A 266 28.72 4.00 -3.75
CA ILE A 266 28.10 5.06 -2.96
C ILE A 266 28.11 6.40 -3.73
N GLU A 267 29.21 6.76 -4.39
CA GLU A 267 29.30 7.98 -5.21
C GLU A 267 28.24 7.97 -6.34
N TYR A 268 28.09 6.83 -7.04
CA TYR A 268 27.06 6.72 -8.07
C TYR A 268 25.65 6.71 -7.51
N LEU A 269 25.39 6.18 -6.32
CA LEU A 269 24.08 6.31 -5.65
C LEU A 269 23.75 7.77 -5.33
N HIS A 270 24.71 8.54 -4.85
CA HIS A 270 24.53 9.99 -4.66
C HIS A 270 24.22 10.71 -5.96
N LEU A 271 24.92 10.39 -7.05
CA LEU A 271 24.61 10.94 -8.37
C LEU A 271 23.23 10.52 -8.85
N ALA A 272 22.79 9.30 -8.58
CA ALA A 272 21.44 8.85 -8.88
C ALA A 272 20.39 9.69 -8.17
N THR A 273 20.56 9.94 -6.85
CA THR A 273 19.62 10.78 -6.09
C THR A 273 19.63 12.25 -6.53
N GLU A 274 20.80 12.80 -6.89
CA GLU A 274 20.96 14.19 -7.38
C GLU A 274 20.30 14.39 -8.76
N LYS A 275 20.49 13.44 -9.68
CA LYS A 275 20.02 13.55 -11.06
C LYS A 275 18.57 13.12 -11.26
N SER A 276 17.91 12.58 -10.24
CA SER A 276 16.52 12.20 -10.31
C SER A 276 15.61 13.44 -10.27
N VAL A 277 15.00 13.75 -11.40
CA VAL A 277 14.15 14.95 -11.60
C VAL A 277 12.67 14.58 -11.63
N LEU A 278 12.31 13.48 -12.28
CA LEU A 278 10.92 13.11 -12.59
C LEU A 278 10.44 11.84 -11.87
N ASN A 279 11.35 11.00 -11.39
CA ASN A 279 11.01 9.68 -10.87
C ASN A 279 11.30 9.57 -9.37
N GLY A 280 10.33 9.96 -8.55
CA GLY A 280 10.43 9.83 -7.09
C GLY A 280 10.77 8.41 -6.64
N ASN A 281 10.20 7.39 -7.27
CA ASN A 281 10.42 6.00 -6.92
C ASN A 281 11.87 5.53 -7.18
N ALA A 282 12.47 5.92 -8.31
CA ALA A 282 13.89 5.62 -8.59
C ALA A 282 14.81 6.30 -7.57
N LYS A 283 14.48 7.52 -7.16
CA LYS A 283 15.18 8.24 -6.09
C LYS A 283 15.06 7.52 -4.75
N GLY A 284 13.85 7.04 -4.41
CA GLY A 284 13.59 6.24 -3.22
C GLY A 284 14.41 4.96 -3.19
N LEU A 285 14.51 4.24 -4.30
CA LEU A 285 15.34 3.03 -4.41
C LEU A 285 16.84 3.32 -4.20
N ALA A 286 17.35 4.46 -4.72
CA ALA A 286 18.74 4.83 -4.51
C ALA A 286 19.03 5.20 -3.03
N TYR A 287 18.10 5.89 -2.37
CA TYR A 287 18.20 6.14 -0.92
C TYR A 287 18.09 4.85 -0.12
N TYR A 288 17.17 3.95 -0.50
CA TYR A 288 17.06 2.64 0.16
C TYR A 288 18.37 1.87 0.10
N ARG A 289 19.02 1.86 -1.06
CA ARG A 289 20.31 1.18 -1.21
C ARG A 289 21.41 1.80 -0.35
N LEU A 290 21.49 3.14 -0.26
CA LEU A 290 22.39 3.84 0.68
C LEU A 290 22.06 3.46 2.13
N ALA A 291 20.78 3.45 2.50
CA ALA A 291 20.33 3.08 3.83
C ALA A 291 20.79 1.67 4.21
N GLU A 292 20.64 0.68 3.31
CA GLU A 292 21.11 -0.70 3.53
C GLU A 292 22.63 -0.78 3.74
N ILE A 293 23.41 -0.04 2.94
CA ILE A 293 24.87 -0.03 3.04
C ILE A 293 25.31 0.51 4.41
N TYR A 294 24.76 1.64 4.85
CA TYR A 294 25.11 2.26 6.13
C TYR A 294 24.54 1.49 7.32
N PHE A 295 23.39 0.82 7.16
CA PHE A 295 22.83 -0.07 8.17
C PHE A 295 23.73 -1.31 8.39
N ALA A 296 24.25 -1.89 7.32
CA ALA A 296 25.17 -3.02 7.40
C ALA A 296 26.53 -2.67 8.06
N LYS A 297 26.88 -1.39 8.13
CA LYS A 297 28.09 -0.86 8.76
C LYS A 297 27.89 -0.35 10.19
N PRO A 298 26.88 -0.71 10.89
CA PRO A 298 26.26 -0.10 12.09
C PRO A 298 26.36 1.44 12.19
N ALA A 299 26.32 2.13 11.05
CA ALA A 299 26.29 3.59 11.01
C ALA A 299 24.84 4.08 11.08
N TYR A 300 24.16 3.77 12.18
CA TYR A 300 22.71 3.89 12.32
C TYR A 300 22.17 5.31 12.14
N ALA A 301 22.87 6.33 12.60
CA ALA A 301 22.47 7.72 12.42
C ALA A 301 22.42 8.13 10.93
N VAL A 302 23.40 7.67 10.14
CA VAL A 302 23.43 7.92 8.69
C VAL A 302 22.39 7.05 7.99
N ALA A 303 22.24 5.80 8.39
CA ALA A 303 21.23 4.90 7.86
C ALA A 303 19.82 5.46 8.06
N GLN A 304 19.50 5.99 9.26
CA GLN A 304 18.20 6.62 9.56
C GLN A 304 17.90 7.74 8.56
N THR A 305 18.83 8.66 8.32
CA THR A 305 18.64 9.77 7.38
C THR A 305 18.26 9.29 5.96
N TYR A 306 18.88 8.17 5.52
CA TYR A 306 18.54 7.57 4.22
C TYR A 306 17.25 6.77 4.23
N TYR A 307 16.91 6.06 5.33
CA TYR A 307 15.61 5.41 5.46
C TYR A 307 14.46 6.41 5.46
N ASP A 308 14.58 7.53 6.18
CA ASP A 308 13.58 8.61 6.16
C ASP A 308 13.40 9.19 4.75
N SER A 309 14.55 9.42 4.05
CA SER A 309 14.51 9.83 2.64
C SER A 309 13.85 8.76 1.75
N THR A 310 14.09 7.48 2.02
CA THR A 310 13.46 6.39 1.28
C THR A 310 11.94 6.41 1.44
N VAL A 311 11.43 6.49 2.65
CA VAL A 311 9.99 6.56 2.95
C VAL A 311 9.34 7.78 2.30
N ALA A 312 10.06 8.90 2.20
CA ALA A 312 9.54 10.13 1.56
C ALA A 312 9.38 10.02 0.03
N PHE A 313 10.14 9.16 -0.64
CA PHE A 313 10.19 9.09 -2.11
C PHE A 313 9.74 7.75 -2.70
N LEU A 314 9.83 6.64 -1.96
CA LEU A 314 9.46 5.31 -2.44
C LEU A 314 7.94 5.17 -2.50
N SER A 315 7.44 4.48 -3.53
CA SER A 315 6.01 4.18 -3.65
C SER A 315 5.55 3.26 -2.52
N THR A 316 4.38 3.56 -1.96
CA THR A 316 3.70 2.70 -0.96
C THR A 316 3.30 1.33 -1.53
N GLU A 317 3.26 1.18 -2.86
CA GLU A 317 2.99 -0.10 -3.53
C GLU A 317 4.25 -0.99 -3.63
N HIS A 318 5.41 -0.51 -3.18
CA HIS A 318 6.62 -1.33 -3.20
C HIS A 318 6.47 -2.52 -2.24
N PRO A 319 6.81 -3.76 -2.65
CA PRO A 319 6.59 -4.96 -1.83
C PRO A 319 7.20 -4.89 -0.42
N ASP A 320 8.34 -4.22 -0.27
CA ASP A 320 9.06 -4.11 1.00
C ASP A 320 8.76 -2.78 1.73
N TYR A 321 7.78 -1.98 1.29
CA TYR A 321 7.53 -0.66 1.86
C TYR A 321 7.25 -0.70 3.36
N ASP A 322 6.41 -1.62 3.81
CA ASP A 322 6.05 -1.77 5.23
C ASP A 322 7.27 -2.16 6.07
N LEU A 323 8.14 -3.02 5.56
CA LEU A 323 9.39 -3.41 6.22
C LEU A 323 10.36 -2.22 6.31
N ILE A 324 10.48 -1.44 5.24
CA ILE A 324 11.31 -0.23 5.18
C ILE A 324 10.80 0.81 6.18
N LEU A 325 9.48 1.03 6.22
CA LEU A 325 8.84 1.95 7.16
C LEU A 325 9.04 1.51 8.61
N ALA A 326 8.86 0.24 8.91
CA ALA A 326 9.12 -0.30 10.25
C ALA A 326 10.57 -0.07 10.67
N ARG A 327 11.53 -0.29 9.78
CA ARG A 327 12.96 -0.07 10.06
C ARG A 327 13.31 1.41 10.22
N ALA A 328 12.71 2.30 9.41
CA ALA A 328 12.84 3.75 9.57
C ALA A 328 12.34 4.20 10.95
N ASN A 329 11.17 3.73 11.37
CA ASN A 329 10.61 4.03 12.68
C ASN A 329 11.50 3.52 13.83
N SER A 330 12.03 2.31 13.71
CA SER A 330 12.94 1.73 14.70
C SER A 330 14.24 2.55 14.85
N LEU A 331 14.82 2.98 13.74
CA LEU A 331 16.01 3.83 13.76
C LEU A 331 15.71 5.23 14.30
N THR A 332 14.54 5.78 14.00
CA THR A 332 14.08 7.07 14.55
C THR A 332 13.90 6.99 16.07
N GLN A 333 13.29 5.91 16.58
CA GLN A 333 13.20 5.67 18.03
C GLN A 333 14.59 5.55 18.65
N MET A 334 15.46 4.74 18.07
CA MET A 334 16.85 4.57 18.55
C MET A 334 17.57 5.90 18.66
N MET A 335 17.52 6.74 17.61
CA MET A 335 18.20 8.05 17.61
C MET A 335 17.58 9.02 18.61
N ARG A 336 16.25 8.94 18.82
CA ARG A 336 15.57 9.70 19.86
C ARG A 336 16.11 9.32 21.25
N ASP A 337 16.18 8.02 21.54
CA ASP A 337 16.62 7.50 22.85
C ASP A 337 18.09 7.88 23.11
N ILE A 338 18.97 7.76 22.12
CA ILE A 338 20.36 8.24 22.18
C ILE A 338 20.39 9.74 22.51
N THR A 339 19.60 10.53 21.77
CA THR A 339 19.54 11.99 21.96
C THR A 339 19.04 12.36 23.36
N ILE A 340 18.06 11.63 23.91
CA ILE A 340 17.58 11.83 25.28
C ILE A 340 18.72 11.61 26.28
N VAL A 341 19.43 10.47 26.18
CA VAL A 341 20.55 10.16 27.09
C VAL A 341 21.63 11.22 27.02
N GLU A 342 22.09 11.58 25.82
CA GLU A 342 23.15 12.60 25.63
C GLU A 342 22.72 13.99 26.12
N THR A 343 21.46 14.35 25.86
CA THR A 343 20.93 15.66 26.27
C THR A 343 20.80 15.77 27.77
N GLU A 344 20.18 14.77 28.40
CA GLU A 344 19.97 14.76 29.86
C GLU A 344 21.30 14.66 30.61
N ASP A 345 22.25 13.86 30.13
CA ASP A 345 23.60 13.79 30.70
C ASP A 345 24.33 15.15 30.59
N SER A 346 24.21 15.81 29.43
CA SER A 346 24.77 17.15 29.25
C SER A 346 24.11 18.18 30.16
N LEU A 347 22.79 18.13 30.36
CA LEU A 347 22.06 19.03 31.26
C LEU A 347 22.40 18.77 32.72
N GLN A 348 22.55 17.52 33.17
CA GLN A 348 23.00 17.17 34.50
C GLN A 348 24.43 17.65 34.77
N ALA A 349 25.36 17.41 33.81
CA ALA A 349 26.73 17.91 33.92
C ALA A 349 26.76 19.47 33.99
N PHE A 350 25.90 20.14 33.21
CA PHE A 350 25.76 21.57 33.21
C PHE A 350 25.22 22.12 34.56
N ALA A 351 24.23 21.41 35.16
CA ALA A 351 23.67 21.77 36.48
C ALA A 351 24.70 21.72 37.60
N LEU A 352 25.78 20.95 37.47
CA LEU A 352 26.86 20.84 38.45
C LEU A 352 27.88 22.00 38.38
N LEU A 353 27.83 22.84 37.32
CA LEU A 353 28.73 23.97 37.17
C LEU A 353 28.37 25.11 38.16
N SER A 354 29.33 25.99 38.45
CA SER A 354 29.07 27.22 39.22
C SER A 354 28.09 28.13 38.45
N GLU A 355 27.30 28.96 39.15
CA GLU A 355 26.38 29.91 38.49
C GLU A 355 27.12 30.83 37.48
N GLU A 356 28.33 31.28 37.81
CA GLU A 356 29.16 32.07 36.90
C GLU A 356 29.55 31.31 35.62
N ASP A 357 29.87 30.01 35.75
CA ASP A 357 30.20 29.17 34.61
C ASP A 357 28.98 28.83 33.77
N GLN A 358 27.85 28.62 34.39
CA GLN A 358 26.58 28.42 33.69
C GLN A 358 26.20 29.66 32.88
N GLU A 359 26.24 30.85 33.49
CA GLU A 359 25.92 32.08 32.78
C GLU A 359 26.87 32.35 31.60
N ARG A 360 28.17 32.15 31.81
CA ARG A 360 29.16 32.29 30.73
C ARG A 360 28.91 31.32 29.57
N GLN A 361 28.56 30.08 29.84
CA GLN A 361 28.27 29.10 28.78
C GLN A 361 26.95 29.39 28.08
N ILE A 362 25.92 29.87 28.80
CA ILE A 362 24.66 30.32 28.20
C ILE A 362 24.92 31.50 27.25
N GLU A 363 25.70 32.48 27.69
CA GLU A 363 26.08 33.63 26.85
C GLU A 363 26.82 33.19 25.58
N MET A 364 27.78 32.26 25.68
CA MET A 364 28.45 31.69 24.51
C MET A 364 27.47 30.99 23.55
N ARG A 365 26.54 30.18 24.06
CA ARG A 365 25.51 29.51 23.23
C ARG A 365 24.60 30.53 22.53
N ILE A 366 24.22 31.60 23.20
CA ILE A 366 23.45 32.71 22.60
C ILE A 366 24.25 33.40 21.49
N GLU A 367 25.56 33.68 21.74
CA GLU A 367 26.42 34.26 20.73
C GLU A 367 26.57 33.32 19.50
N ASP A 368 26.78 32.04 19.74
CA ASP A 368 26.86 31.02 18.67
C ASP A 368 25.56 30.94 17.87
N PHE A 369 24.39 30.98 18.54
CA PHE A 369 23.09 30.99 17.89
C PHE A 369 22.92 32.25 16.99
N ILE A 370 23.23 33.43 17.52
CA ILE A 370 23.16 34.67 16.77
C ILE A 370 24.13 34.66 15.59
N GLN A 371 25.34 34.10 15.75
CA GLN A 371 26.30 33.96 14.66
C GLN A 371 25.83 33.00 13.59
N ALA A 372 25.28 31.85 13.98
CA ALA A 372 24.69 30.88 13.05
C ALA A 372 23.51 31.46 12.26
N GLU A 373 22.66 32.27 12.90
CA GLU A 373 21.56 32.99 12.23
C GLU A 373 22.09 33.95 11.16
N LYS A 374 23.14 34.75 11.51
CA LYS A 374 23.78 35.67 10.57
C LYS A 374 24.45 34.94 9.40
N ASP A 375 25.09 33.81 9.67
CA ASP A 375 25.72 33.01 8.62
C ASP A 375 24.69 32.34 7.71
N ALA A 376 23.56 31.92 8.26
CA ALA A 376 22.42 31.40 7.49
C ALA A 376 21.76 32.49 6.61
N GLU A 377 21.64 33.73 7.12
CA GLU A 377 21.17 34.87 6.33
C GLU A 377 22.16 35.19 5.20
N ARG A 378 23.48 35.24 5.52
CA ARG A 378 24.51 35.46 4.52
C ARG A 378 24.54 34.39 3.43
N GLN A 379 24.35 33.11 3.79
CA GLN A 379 24.26 32.03 2.81
C GLN A 379 23.00 32.17 1.93
N LYS A 380 21.86 32.60 2.49
CA LYS A 380 20.67 32.93 1.72
C LYS A 380 20.89 34.06 0.74
N GLU A 381 21.52 35.15 1.19
CA GLU A 381 21.88 36.28 0.31
C GLU A 381 22.82 35.84 -0.81
N LEU A 382 23.85 35.02 -0.50
CA LEU A 382 24.79 34.50 -1.51
C LEU A 382 24.07 33.55 -2.50
N ALA A 383 23.17 32.72 -2.04
CA ALA A 383 22.36 31.84 -2.90
C ALA A 383 21.40 32.65 -3.80
N GLU A 384 20.80 33.73 -3.27
CA GLU A 384 19.99 34.67 -4.05
C GLU A 384 20.80 35.42 -5.10
N LEU A 385 22.00 35.89 -4.74
CA LEU A 385 22.95 36.55 -5.67
C LEU A 385 23.44 35.56 -6.77
N GLN A 386 23.73 34.32 -6.41
CA GLN A 386 24.09 33.27 -7.38
C GLN A 386 22.91 32.94 -8.31
N ASN A 387 21.69 32.87 -7.79
CA ASN A 387 20.48 32.69 -8.58
C ASN A 387 20.16 33.87 -9.49
N GLN A 388 20.42 35.12 -9.02
CA GLN A 388 20.30 36.33 -9.86
C GLN A 388 21.37 36.34 -10.96
N ASN A 389 22.60 35.97 -10.66
CA ASN A 389 23.67 35.86 -11.66
C ASN A 389 23.46 34.72 -12.66
N ALA A 390 22.90 33.57 -12.20
CA ALA A 390 22.50 32.46 -13.07
C ALA A 390 21.33 32.87 -13.98
N LYS A 391 20.33 33.60 -13.45
CA LYS A 391 19.23 34.18 -14.25
C LYS A 391 19.74 35.22 -15.25
N PHE A 392 20.76 36.04 -14.90
CA PHE A 392 21.35 37.02 -15.80
C PHE A 392 22.17 36.36 -16.90
N ASN A 393 22.88 35.28 -16.62
CA ASN A 393 23.62 34.52 -17.61
C ASN A 393 22.70 33.64 -18.49
N GLN A 394 21.62 33.08 -17.95
CA GLN A 394 20.60 32.39 -18.73
C GLN A 394 19.81 33.35 -19.64
N ASN A 395 19.49 34.56 -19.19
CA ASN A 395 18.85 35.58 -20.05
C ASN A 395 19.70 35.99 -21.26
N ASN A 396 21.01 35.96 -21.15
CA ASN A 396 21.91 36.27 -22.27
C ASN A 396 22.09 35.10 -23.26
N GLN A 397 21.92 33.83 -22.84
CA GLN A 397 21.87 32.67 -23.75
C GLN A 397 20.44 32.40 -24.26
N PHE A 398 19.38 32.73 -23.50
CA PHE A 398 17.98 32.47 -23.83
C PHE A 398 17.44 33.44 -24.90
N ASN A 399 18.00 34.65 -25.01
CA ASN A 399 17.55 35.63 -26.01
C ASN A 399 17.94 35.31 -27.46
N GLN A 400 18.73 34.26 -27.72
CA GLN A 400 19.08 33.86 -29.09
C GLN A 400 18.24 32.71 -29.68
N ASN A 401 17.38 32.01 -28.89
CA ASN A 401 16.67 30.83 -29.37
C ASN A 401 15.17 30.69 -28.99
N MET A 402 14.51 31.74 -28.44
CA MET A 402 13.08 31.68 -28.18
C MET A 402 12.24 32.01 -29.41
N LYS A 403 11.66 31.00 -30.07
CA LYS A 403 10.42 31.15 -30.81
C LYS A 403 9.26 31.35 -29.81
N SER A 404 8.53 32.46 -29.98
CA SER A 404 7.38 32.83 -29.16
C SER A 404 6.31 31.71 -29.18
N GLY A 405 6.05 31.06 -28.04
CA GLY A 405 4.96 30.09 -27.92
C GLY A 405 4.94 29.19 -26.68
N ASP A 406 6.02 29.08 -25.91
CA ASP A 406 6.03 28.15 -24.76
C ASP A 406 5.54 28.83 -23.47
N TRP A 407 4.25 28.66 -23.24
CA TRP A 407 3.64 29.09 -22.00
C TRP A 407 4.07 28.19 -20.82
N TYR A 408 4.30 28.80 -19.63
CA TYR A 408 4.81 28.15 -18.41
C TYR A 408 4.15 26.77 -18.11
N PHE A 409 2.82 26.66 -18.26
CA PHE A 409 2.08 25.45 -17.97
C PHE A 409 2.25 24.29 -19.00
N TYR A 410 2.93 24.54 -20.10
CA TYR A 410 3.29 23.53 -21.10
C TYR A 410 4.79 23.16 -21.07
N ASN A 411 5.56 23.73 -20.12
CA ASN A 411 6.96 23.41 -19.93
C ASN A 411 7.17 22.55 -18.67
N PRO A 412 7.31 21.21 -18.80
CA PRO A 412 7.47 20.27 -17.69
C PRO A 412 8.66 20.59 -16.79
N GLY A 413 9.76 21.11 -17.36
CA GLY A 413 10.95 21.54 -16.63
C GLY A 413 10.70 22.74 -15.72
N ALA A 414 9.93 23.72 -16.18
CA ALA A 414 9.59 24.91 -15.40
C ALA A 414 8.59 24.57 -14.27
N ILE A 415 7.66 23.63 -14.52
CA ILE A 415 6.69 23.14 -13.52
C ILE A 415 7.41 22.32 -12.44
N GLY A 416 8.30 21.40 -12.82
CA GLY A 416 9.08 20.59 -11.88
C GLY A 416 10.01 21.42 -11.01
N PHE A 417 10.67 22.42 -11.58
CA PHE A 417 11.52 23.36 -10.86
C PHE A 417 10.69 24.22 -9.88
N GLY A 418 9.54 24.75 -10.31
CA GLY A 418 8.63 25.52 -9.45
C GLY A 418 8.05 24.70 -8.30
N ALA A 419 7.74 23.43 -8.52
CA ALA A 419 7.23 22.52 -7.48
C ALA A 419 8.31 22.17 -6.44
N SER A 420 9.56 21.99 -6.88
CA SER A 420 10.70 21.71 -5.98
C SER A 420 11.09 22.96 -5.16
N GLU A 421 11.08 24.14 -5.77
CA GLU A 421 11.33 25.40 -5.08
C GLU A 421 10.20 25.74 -4.09
N PHE A 422 8.96 25.46 -4.46
CA PHE A 422 7.82 25.60 -3.57
C PHE A 422 7.92 24.68 -2.33
N LYS A 423 8.27 23.40 -2.52
CA LYS A 423 8.50 22.47 -1.40
C LYS A 423 9.67 22.89 -0.51
N LYS A 424 10.74 23.44 -1.10
CA LYS A 424 11.93 23.92 -0.38
C LYS A 424 11.63 25.16 0.46
N ILE A 425 10.80 26.08 -0.05
CA ILE A 425 10.45 27.35 0.63
C ILE A 425 9.33 27.15 1.65
N TRP A 426 8.37 26.26 1.38
CA TRP A 426 7.11 26.13 2.12
C TRP A 426 6.94 24.80 2.86
N GLY A 427 7.88 23.83 2.72
CA GLY A 427 7.83 22.48 3.32
C GLY A 427 6.96 21.50 2.55
N GLY A 428 7.23 20.20 2.75
CA GLY A 428 6.54 19.10 2.05
C GLY A 428 5.25 18.58 2.72
N ASN A 429 4.99 18.93 3.98
CA ASN A 429 3.96 18.31 4.83
C ASN A 429 2.66 19.13 4.95
N ARG A 430 2.30 19.91 3.96
CA ARG A 430 1.03 20.65 3.98
C ARG A 430 -0.09 19.79 3.40
N LYS A 431 -0.94 19.28 4.25
CA LYS A 431 -2.04 18.37 3.89
C LYS A 431 -3.39 19.08 3.62
N ASN A 432 -3.54 20.36 4.02
CA ASN A 432 -4.80 21.10 3.90
C ASN A 432 -4.65 22.36 3.04
N GLU A 433 -5.70 22.75 2.29
CA GLU A 433 -5.74 23.96 1.45
C GLU A 433 -5.48 25.27 2.22
N ASP A 434 -5.74 25.34 3.52
CA ASP A 434 -5.52 26.51 4.37
C ASP A 434 -4.07 26.65 4.89
N ASP A 435 -3.25 25.61 4.84
CA ASP A 435 -1.88 25.64 5.35
C ASP A 435 -0.93 26.55 4.55
N TRP A 436 -1.24 26.86 3.29
CA TRP A 436 -0.44 27.76 2.47
C TRP A 436 -0.69 29.25 2.75
N ARG A 437 -1.74 29.60 3.51
CA ARG A 437 -2.09 30.98 3.89
C ARG A 437 -1.43 31.41 5.21
N ARG A 438 -0.86 30.50 5.96
CA ARG A 438 -0.18 30.81 7.24
C ARG A 438 1.22 31.33 7.00
N SER A 439 1.56 32.45 7.64
CA SER A 439 2.87 33.09 7.60
C SER A 439 3.94 32.34 8.42
N ASP A 440 3.55 31.36 9.26
CA ASP A 440 4.47 30.59 10.07
C ASP A 440 5.19 29.52 9.24
N LYS A 441 6.46 29.75 9.03
CA LYS A 441 7.41 28.72 8.62
C LYS A 441 7.55 27.77 9.80
N THR A 442 7.14 26.51 9.65
CA THR A 442 7.48 25.49 10.64
C THR A 442 9.00 25.46 10.75
N SER A 443 9.51 26.03 11.83
CA SER A 443 10.90 25.92 12.21
C SER A 443 11.24 24.44 12.39
N ASN A 444 12.38 24.00 11.86
CA ASN A 444 13.08 22.81 12.36
C ASN A 444 13.62 23.14 13.76
N ALA A 445 12.73 23.38 14.70
CA ALA A 445 13.09 23.34 16.09
C ALA A 445 13.22 21.86 16.48
N PRO A 446 14.27 21.45 17.21
CA PRO A 446 14.32 20.12 17.78
C PRO A 446 13.00 19.89 18.53
N LEU A 447 12.36 18.77 18.28
CA LEU A 447 11.16 18.35 18.96
C LEU A 447 11.44 18.36 20.47
N LEU A 448 11.00 19.41 21.14
CA LEU A 448 10.75 19.35 22.57
C LEU A 448 9.55 18.43 22.72
N ILE A 449 9.79 17.27 23.29
CA ILE A 449 8.77 16.27 23.58
C ILE A 449 7.78 16.95 24.55
N ALA A 450 6.60 17.28 24.04
CA ALA A 450 5.48 17.62 24.90
C ALA A 450 4.92 16.29 25.42
N ASP A 451 5.02 16.06 26.72
CA ASP A 451 4.34 14.96 27.38
C ASP A 451 2.82 15.14 27.22
N GLU A 452 2.13 14.05 26.89
CA GLU A 452 0.65 14.00 26.80
C GLU A 452 -0.06 14.20 28.16
N ASP A 453 0.66 14.34 29.25
CA ASP A 453 0.11 14.67 30.57
C ASP A 453 0.16 16.18 30.83
N GLY A 454 -0.86 16.86 30.28
CA GLY A 454 -1.05 18.28 30.45
C GLY A 454 -1.44 18.70 31.85
N ILE A 455 -0.51 18.87 32.78
CA ILE A 455 -0.62 19.82 33.89
C ILE A 455 0.81 20.33 34.18
N LEU A 456 1.19 21.43 33.54
CA LEU A 456 2.24 22.29 34.06
C LEU A 456 1.59 23.59 34.51
N GLU A 457 1.67 23.88 35.80
CA GLU A 457 1.50 25.24 36.33
C GLU A 457 2.42 26.17 35.54
N GLU A 458 1.83 27.06 34.75
CA GLU A 458 2.52 28.15 34.04
C GLU A 458 3.15 29.11 35.08
N ASP A 459 4.39 28.83 35.44
CA ASP A 459 5.28 29.95 35.77
C ASP A 459 5.65 30.60 34.44
N THR A 460 4.91 31.63 34.08
CA THR A 460 5.20 32.50 32.92
C THR A 460 6.50 33.28 33.18
N ILE A 461 7.62 32.60 32.87
CA ILE A 461 8.93 33.27 32.82
C ILE A 461 8.96 34.00 31.47
N ASP A 462 8.97 35.33 31.53
CA ASP A 462 9.00 36.21 30.35
C ASP A 462 10.24 35.88 29.48
N GLY A 463 10.03 35.54 28.21
CA GLY A 463 11.10 35.20 27.25
C GLY A 463 11.61 33.76 27.23
N ALA A 464 10.93 32.79 27.87
CA ALA A 464 11.34 31.38 27.93
C ALA A 464 11.29 30.64 26.56
N ASP A 465 10.70 31.25 25.54
CA ASP A 465 10.57 30.68 24.19
C ASP A 465 11.55 31.33 23.18
N ASP A 466 12.35 32.30 23.58
CA ASP A 466 13.32 32.95 22.71
C ASP A 466 14.74 32.39 22.93
N PRO A 467 15.36 31.71 21.95
CA PRO A 467 16.74 31.20 22.04
C PRO A 467 17.82 32.28 22.31
N LYS A 468 17.48 33.56 22.16
CA LYS A 468 18.36 34.71 22.47
C LYS A 468 18.24 35.14 23.92
N ASN A 469 17.29 34.58 24.69
CA ASN A 469 17.07 34.89 26.10
C ASN A 469 17.72 33.81 26.98
N PRO A 470 18.52 34.18 27.99
CA PRO A 470 19.08 33.17 28.92
C PRO A 470 18.07 32.28 29.62
N ASN A 471 16.84 32.75 29.84
CA ASN A 471 15.79 31.98 30.48
C ASN A 471 15.36 30.75 29.65
N TYR A 472 15.48 30.79 28.33
CA TYR A 472 15.27 29.66 27.44
C TYR A 472 16.14 28.46 27.83
N TYR A 473 17.43 28.69 28.08
CA TYR A 473 18.37 27.65 28.48
C TYR A 473 18.21 27.23 29.94
N LYS A 474 17.91 28.18 30.83
CA LYS A 474 17.75 27.95 32.29
C LYS A 474 16.53 27.08 32.59
N LYS A 475 15.47 27.10 31.76
CA LYS A 475 14.24 26.31 31.94
C LYS A 475 14.52 24.78 31.94
N SER A 476 15.44 24.34 31.07
CA SER A 476 15.77 22.91 30.87
C SER A 476 16.81 22.36 31.86
N ILE A 477 17.46 23.21 32.68
CA ILE A 477 18.50 22.78 33.61
C ILE A 477 17.86 22.11 34.83
N PRO A 478 18.25 20.85 35.20
CA PRO A 478 17.70 20.15 36.37
C PRO A 478 18.34 20.64 37.67
N ASN A 479 18.00 21.86 38.07
CA ASN A 479 18.54 22.54 39.25
C ASN A 479 17.77 22.29 40.57
N THR A 480 16.68 21.49 40.49
CA THR A 480 15.92 21.04 41.68
C THR A 480 15.97 19.52 41.79
N GLU A 481 15.79 18.98 42.98
CA GLU A 481 15.78 17.54 43.23
C GLU A 481 14.70 16.82 42.41
N GLU A 482 13.54 17.43 42.19
CA GLU A 482 12.44 16.92 41.39
C GLU A 482 12.80 16.86 39.88
N LYS A 483 13.35 17.94 39.35
CA LYS A 483 13.84 17.97 37.95
C LYS A 483 14.97 16.98 37.70
N LEU A 484 15.87 16.81 38.66
CA LEU A 484 16.97 15.86 38.59
C LEU A 484 16.44 14.42 38.61
N ALA A 485 15.46 14.12 39.47
CA ALA A 485 14.81 12.82 39.51
C ALA A 485 14.08 12.50 38.19
N ARG A 486 13.41 13.49 37.59
CA ARG A 486 12.77 13.36 36.28
C ARG A 486 13.80 13.11 35.18
N SER A 487 14.92 13.83 35.14
CA SER A 487 16.03 13.65 34.21
C SER A 487 16.59 12.21 34.31
N HIS A 488 16.83 11.72 35.55
CA HIS A 488 17.24 10.32 35.75
C HIS A 488 16.20 9.32 35.26
N ALA A 489 14.91 9.56 35.45
CA ALA A 489 13.84 8.68 34.96
C ALA A 489 13.85 8.60 33.40
N LEU A 490 14.03 9.73 32.72
CA LEU A 490 14.14 9.77 31.26
C LEU A 490 15.34 8.97 30.75
N ILE A 491 16.50 9.12 31.37
CA ILE A 491 17.69 8.34 31.01
C ILE A 491 17.48 6.84 31.25
N ILE A 492 16.86 6.44 32.36
CA ILE A 492 16.57 5.03 32.68
C ILE A 492 15.66 4.42 31.60
N GLU A 493 14.64 5.12 31.20
CA GLU A 493 13.68 4.68 30.20
C GLU A 493 14.35 4.59 28.82
N ALA A 494 15.04 5.65 28.41
CA ALA A 494 15.74 5.70 27.13
C ALA A 494 16.85 4.62 27.00
N LEU A 495 17.66 4.37 28.06
CA LEU A 495 18.65 3.27 28.03
C LEU A 495 18.01 1.90 27.94
N TYR A 496 16.89 1.68 28.62
CA TYR A 496 16.20 0.40 28.55
C TYR A 496 15.61 0.14 27.16
N ASP A 497 14.90 1.11 26.59
CA ASP A 497 14.30 1.04 25.27
C ASP A 497 15.36 0.92 24.18
N LEU A 498 16.45 1.69 24.28
CA LEU A 498 17.61 1.59 23.39
C LEU A 498 18.22 0.19 23.38
N GLY A 499 18.40 -0.41 24.57
CA GLY A 499 18.89 -1.80 24.68
C GLY A 499 17.96 -2.81 24.01
N LEU A 500 16.65 -2.63 24.12
CA LEU A 500 15.65 -3.47 23.43
C LEU A 500 15.69 -3.27 21.91
N VAL A 501 15.79 -2.03 21.43
CA VAL A 501 15.88 -1.73 20.00
C VAL A 501 17.11 -2.39 19.38
N TYR A 502 18.29 -2.24 20.01
CA TYR A 502 19.49 -2.94 19.53
C TYR A 502 19.31 -4.46 19.50
N LYS A 503 18.75 -5.05 20.56
CA LYS A 503 18.57 -6.50 20.68
C LYS A 503 17.53 -7.05 19.71
N GLU A 504 16.32 -6.50 19.71
CA GLU A 504 15.14 -7.11 19.07
C GLU A 504 14.91 -6.64 17.64
N GLN A 505 15.23 -5.37 17.37
CA GLN A 505 14.97 -4.78 16.06
C GLN A 505 16.21 -4.75 15.16
N MET A 506 17.39 -4.51 15.73
CA MET A 506 18.67 -4.49 15.00
C MET A 506 19.40 -5.83 15.03
N ASN A 507 19.05 -6.70 15.98
CA ASN A 507 19.77 -7.97 16.24
C ASN A 507 21.28 -7.75 16.47
N ASP A 508 21.63 -6.61 17.11
CA ASP A 508 23.00 -6.17 17.37
C ASP A 508 23.29 -6.29 18.88
N TYR A 509 23.73 -7.47 19.30
CA TYR A 509 23.90 -7.82 20.72
C TYR A 509 25.03 -7.06 21.44
N PRO A 510 26.20 -6.77 20.83
CA PRO A 510 27.24 -6.03 21.52
C PRO A 510 26.80 -4.66 22.04
N PRO A 511 26.26 -3.72 21.24
CA PRO A 511 25.79 -2.44 21.74
C PRO A 511 24.56 -2.60 22.66
N ALA A 512 23.70 -3.59 22.45
CA ALA A 512 22.59 -3.89 23.35
C ALA A 512 23.12 -4.25 24.76
N ALA A 513 24.16 -5.10 24.85
CA ALA A 513 24.75 -5.50 26.10
C ALA A 513 25.44 -4.32 26.81
N GLU A 514 26.20 -3.49 26.07
CA GLU A 514 26.83 -2.28 26.59
C GLU A 514 25.78 -1.32 27.19
N THR A 515 24.66 -1.10 26.49
CA THR A 515 23.56 -0.24 26.93
C THR A 515 22.91 -0.77 28.22
N PHE A 516 22.61 -2.07 28.32
CA PHE A 516 22.05 -2.64 29.53
C PHE A 516 23.08 -2.69 30.68
N GLU A 517 24.36 -2.92 30.41
CA GLU A 517 25.43 -2.82 31.43
C GLU A 517 25.56 -1.38 31.93
N GLU A 518 25.45 -0.37 31.09
CA GLU A 518 25.40 1.04 31.48
C GLU A 518 24.22 1.31 32.39
N LEU A 519 23.01 0.90 31.99
CA LEU A 519 21.78 1.08 32.78
C LEU A 519 21.93 0.51 34.21
N ILE A 520 22.36 -0.75 34.34
CA ILE A 520 22.50 -1.38 35.66
C ILE A 520 23.64 -0.79 36.48
N SER A 521 24.71 -0.27 35.85
CA SER A 521 25.82 0.33 36.56
C SER A 521 25.50 1.74 37.10
N ARG A 522 24.70 2.50 36.36
CA ARG A 522 24.27 3.87 36.75
C ARG A 522 23.08 3.87 37.70
N TYR A 523 22.18 2.88 37.63
CA TYR A 523 20.89 2.86 38.27
C TYR A 523 20.55 1.49 38.87
N ASP A 524 21.21 1.15 40.00
CA ASP A 524 21.12 -0.16 40.66
C ASP A 524 19.76 -0.46 41.32
N SER A 525 18.92 0.56 41.49
CA SER A 525 17.56 0.47 42.07
C SER A 525 16.44 0.79 41.08
N SER A 526 16.74 0.84 39.80
CA SER A 526 15.73 1.12 38.77
C SER A 526 14.71 -0.03 38.62
N LYS A 527 13.50 0.32 38.15
CA LYS A 527 12.46 -0.66 37.82
C LYS A 527 12.90 -1.69 36.80
N TYR A 528 13.87 -1.36 35.93
CA TYR A 528 14.41 -2.22 34.87
C TYR A 528 15.66 -3.02 35.29
N HIS A 529 16.16 -2.87 36.49
CA HIS A 529 17.42 -3.50 36.91
C HIS A 529 17.38 -5.03 36.79
N VAL A 530 16.31 -5.67 37.27
CA VAL A 530 16.15 -7.15 37.18
C VAL A 530 15.99 -7.60 35.73
N THR A 531 15.16 -6.91 34.96
CA THR A 531 14.90 -7.22 33.55
C THR A 531 16.16 -7.06 32.71
N SER A 532 16.96 -6.00 32.97
CA SER A 532 18.24 -5.81 32.25
C SER A 532 19.23 -6.91 32.56
N HIS A 533 19.34 -7.38 33.81
CA HIS A 533 20.15 -8.55 34.14
C HIS A 533 19.66 -9.80 33.40
N TYR A 534 18.34 -9.97 33.22
CA TYR A 534 17.80 -11.11 32.49
C TYR A 534 18.09 -11.02 30.98
N GLN A 535 17.97 -9.84 30.40
CA GLN A 535 18.36 -9.61 28.98
C GLN A 535 19.85 -9.92 28.77
N LEU A 536 20.71 -9.42 29.66
CA LEU A 536 22.17 -9.68 29.61
C LEU A 536 22.50 -11.17 29.78
N TYR A 537 21.80 -11.88 30.67
CA TYR A 537 21.95 -13.34 30.83
C TYR A 537 21.67 -14.06 29.50
N LEU A 538 20.58 -13.76 28.83
CA LEU A 538 20.21 -14.40 27.57
C LEU A 538 21.20 -14.04 26.45
N MET A 539 21.49 -12.74 26.27
CA MET A 539 22.35 -12.26 25.18
C MET A 539 23.78 -12.80 25.30
N TYR A 540 24.37 -12.81 26.51
CA TYR A 540 25.70 -13.37 26.70
C TYR A 540 25.74 -14.90 26.51
N ALA A 541 24.64 -15.62 26.77
CA ALA A 541 24.52 -17.03 26.43
C ALA A 541 24.55 -17.25 24.91
N GLU A 542 23.84 -16.43 24.15
CA GLU A 542 23.80 -16.46 22.66
C GLU A 542 25.16 -16.05 22.05
N MET A 543 25.83 -15.05 22.61
CA MET A 543 27.15 -14.59 22.19
C MET A 543 28.25 -15.60 22.56
N GLY A 544 27.93 -16.64 23.37
CA GLY A 544 28.87 -17.65 23.81
C GLY A 544 29.75 -17.24 25.00
N ASP A 545 29.52 -16.07 25.62
CA ASP A 545 30.22 -15.65 26.84
C ASP A 545 29.53 -16.22 28.09
N GLN A 546 29.82 -17.47 28.33
CA GLN A 546 29.27 -18.22 29.46
C GLN A 546 29.59 -17.59 30.82
N ALA A 547 30.75 -16.93 30.98
CA ALA A 547 31.18 -16.35 32.26
C ALA A 547 30.26 -15.12 32.60
N LYS A 548 30.05 -14.24 31.66
CA LYS A 548 29.16 -13.09 31.84
C LYS A 548 27.69 -13.53 31.99
N SER A 549 27.25 -14.49 31.19
CA SER A 549 25.91 -15.07 31.31
C SER A 549 25.66 -15.62 32.73
N GLU A 550 26.51 -16.48 33.26
CA GLU A 550 26.38 -17.00 34.64
C GLU A 550 26.48 -15.88 35.70
N TYR A 551 27.29 -14.85 35.48
CA TYR A 551 27.33 -13.69 36.37
C TYR A 551 25.95 -13.01 36.50
N HIS A 552 25.31 -12.64 35.41
CA HIS A 552 24.03 -12.00 35.42
C HIS A 552 22.91 -12.90 35.95
N LYS A 553 22.93 -14.18 35.61
CA LYS A 553 22.03 -15.19 36.21
C LYS A 553 22.16 -15.23 37.73
N ASN A 554 23.39 -15.27 38.27
CA ASN A 554 23.61 -15.29 39.71
C ASN A 554 23.18 -13.99 40.40
N GLN A 555 23.30 -12.83 39.74
CA GLN A 555 22.75 -11.56 40.28
C GLN A 555 21.24 -11.66 40.51
N ILE A 556 20.48 -12.22 39.52
CA ILE A 556 19.04 -12.42 39.63
C ILE A 556 18.69 -13.38 40.76
N LEU A 557 19.31 -14.54 40.76
CA LEU A 557 19.01 -15.58 41.79
C LEU A 557 19.38 -15.19 43.21
N THR A 558 20.39 -14.31 43.40
CA THR A 558 20.87 -13.89 44.71
C THR A 558 20.17 -12.66 45.23
N LYS A 559 20.02 -11.63 44.37
CA LYS A 559 19.41 -10.34 44.80
C LYS A 559 17.90 -10.35 44.65
N TYR A 560 17.35 -11.10 43.71
CA TYR A 560 15.91 -11.08 43.35
C TYR A 560 15.29 -12.48 43.31
N PRO A 561 15.45 -13.31 44.36
CA PRO A 561 15.03 -14.72 44.33
C PRO A 561 13.50 -14.91 44.19
N GLN A 562 12.74 -13.89 44.47
CA GLN A 562 11.27 -13.92 44.37
C GLN A 562 10.74 -13.37 43.04
N SER A 563 11.60 -12.89 42.16
CA SER A 563 11.19 -12.37 40.85
C SER A 563 10.76 -13.50 39.89
N ASP A 564 9.87 -13.19 38.99
CA ASP A 564 9.42 -14.12 37.92
C ASP A 564 10.60 -14.63 37.12
N TYR A 565 11.58 -13.77 36.84
CA TYR A 565 12.82 -14.11 36.13
C TYR A 565 13.67 -15.16 36.88
N ALA A 566 13.70 -15.09 38.21
CA ALA A 566 14.38 -16.13 39.01
C ALA A 566 13.68 -17.49 38.92
N GLN A 567 12.32 -17.45 38.94
CA GLN A 567 11.50 -18.67 38.79
C GLN A 567 11.69 -19.32 37.41
N VAL A 568 11.70 -18.51 36.33
CA VAL A 568 11.94 -18.94 34.95
C VAL A 568 13.33 -19.58 34.80
N ILE A 569 14.35 -18.99 35.42
CA ILE A 569 15.73 -19.54 35.42
C ILE A 569 15.81 -20.86 36.16
N LEU A 570 15.15 -20.99 37.31
CA LEU A 570 15.16 -22.21 38.13
C LEU A 570 14.32 -23.34 37.54
N ASN A 571 13.26 -23.02 36.83
CA ASN A 571 12.37 -23.98 36.22
C ASN A 571 12.01 -23.57 34.75
N PRO A 572 12.87 -23.90 33.79
CA PRO A 572 12.65 -23.56 32.38
C PRO A 572 11.34 -24.11 31.78
N SER A 573 10.77 -25.18 32.36
CA SER A 573 9.49 -25.72 31.96
C SER A 573 8.29 -24.84 32.38
N PHE A 574 8.47 -23.98 33.36
CA PHE A 574 7.47 -22.98 33.76
C PHE A 574 7.30 -21.90 32.67
N ALA A 575 8.42 -21.38 32.18
CA ALA A 575 8.45 -20.39 31.11
C ALA A 575 7.84 -20.93 29.78
N ALA A 576 8.19 -22.16 29.42
CA ALA A 576 7.68 -22.77 28.18
C ALA A 576 6.16 -23.02 28.21
N SER A 577 5.58 -23.27 29.38
CA SER A 577 4.14 -23.51 29.51
C SER A 577 3.32 -22.24 29.55
N ASP A 578 3.84 -21.16 30.12
CA ASP A 578 3.06 -19.91 30.27
C ASP A 578 3.30 -18.92 29.13
N MET A 579 4.53 -18.78 28.63
CA MET A 579 4.80 -17.91 27.45
C MET A 579 4.10 -18.39 26.16
N VAL A 580 4.01 -19.70 25.94
CA VAL A 580 3.28 -20.24 24.76
C VAL A 580 1.76 -20.00 24.93
N LYS A 581 1.26 -20.14 26.15
CA LYS A 581 -0.16 -19.87 26.43
C LYS A 581 -0.47 -18.37 26.36
N ASP A 582 0.39 -17.50 26.87
CA ASP A 582 0.19 -16.06 26.83
C ASP A 582 0.28 -15.51 25.40
N ALA A 583 1.20 -15.97 24.55
CA ALA A 583 1.29 -15.60 23.15
C ALA A 583 0.07 -16.05 22.32
N GLU A 584 -0.48 -17.25 22.59
CA GLU A 584 -1.73 -17.70 21.97
C GLU A 584 -2.92 -16.85 22.44
N VAL A 585 -2.94 -16.48 23.71
CA VAL A 585 -4.01 -15.65 24.31
C VAL A 585 -3.94 -14.22 23.80
N GLU A 586 -2.74 -13.65 23.72
CA GLU A 586 -2.51 -12.32 23.15
C GLU A 586 -2.97 -12.25 21.70
N LYS A 587 -2.62 -13.24 20.90
CA LYS A 587 -3.07 -13.31 19.49
C LYS A 587 -4.59 -13.42 19.40
N LEU A 588 -5.22 -14.19 20.27
CA LEU A 588 -6.68 -14.31 20.33
C LEU A 588 -7.33 -12.97 20.72
N TYR A 589 -6.72 -12.24 21.67
CA TYR A 589 -7.19 -10.92 22.08
C TYR A 589 -7.04 -9.89 20.95
N GLN A 590 -5.89 -9.85 20.29
CA GLN A 590 -5.65 -8.97 19.15
C GLN A 590 -6.66 -9.24 18.01
N GLU A 591 -6.97 -10.51 17.73
CA GLU A 591 -7.99 -10.87 16.74
C GLU A 591 -9.38 -10.36 17.17
N ALA A 592 -9.77 -10.57 18.42
CA ALA A 592 -11.05 -10.11 18.98
C ALA A 592 -11.15 -8.57 18.94
N TYR A 593 -10.08 -7.86 19.30
CA TYR A 593 -10.01 -6.40 19.31
C TYR A 593 -10.07 -5.83 17.88
N THR A 594 -9.37 -6.45 16.92
CA THR A 594 -9.44 -6.07 15.52
C THR A 594 -10.88 -6.16 14.96
N TYR A 595 -11.63 -7.22 15.31
CA TYR A 595 -13.05 -7.31 14.95
C TYR A 595 -13.89 -6.21 15.60
N PHE A 596 -13.57 -5.83 16.83
CA PHE A 596 -14.24 -4.72 17.51
C PHE A 596 -14.02 -3.39 16.81
N GLU A 597 -12.78 -3.05 16.47
CA GLU A 597 -12.43 -1.83 15.70
C GLU A 597 -13.10 -1.78 14.32
N GLN A 598 -13.24 -2.94 13.66
CA GLN A 598 -13.92 -3.06 12.38
C GLN A 598 -15.47 -3.02 12.49
N GLY A 599 -16.03 -2.89 13.69
CA GLY A 599 -17.48 -2.86 13.92
C GLY A 599 -18.17 -4.24 13.93
N PHE A 600 -17.42 -5.35 13.87
CA PHE A 600 -17.95 -6.71 13.93
C PHE A 600 -18.15 -7.17 15.38
N TYR A 601 -18.94 -6.44 16.13
CA TYR A 601 -19.08 -6.57 17.60
C TYR A 601 -19.53 -7.95 18.05
N ARG A 602 -20.38 -8.64 17.29
CA ARG A 602 -20.80 -10.01 17.61
C ARG A 602 -19.65 -11.00 17.53
N ARG A 603 -18.80 -10.85 16.52
CA ARG A 603 -17.62 -11.71 16.36
C ARG A 603 -16.56 -11.43 17.42
N ALA A 604 -16.35 -10.15 17.75
CA ALA A 604 -15.47 -9.73 18.83
C ALA A 604 -15.96 -10.29 20.19
N TYR A 605 -17.26 -10.25 20.46
CA TYR A 605 -17.89 -10.84 21.65
C TYR A 605 -17.65 -12.35 21.73
N GLU A 606 -17.91 -13.11 20.64
CA GLU A 606 -17.69 -14.55 20.59
C GLU A 606 -16.23 -14.94 20.89
N LEU A 607 -15.27 -14.21 20.30
CA LEU A 607 -13.84 -14.43 20.55
C LEU A 607 -13.44 -14.00 21.97
N GLY A 608 -14.01 -12.92 22.50
CA GLY A 608 -13.82 -12.49 23.88
C GLY A 608 -14.28 -13.55 24.87
N THR A 609 -15.49 -14.06 24.70
CA THR A 609 -16.04 -15.17 25.52
C THR A 609 -15.20 -16.43 25.40
N LEU A 610 -14.75 -16.77 24.19
CA LEU A 610 -13.85 -17.91 23.96
C LEU A 610 -12.52 -17.77 24.72
N GLY A 611 -11.96 -16.55 24.74
CA GLY A 611 -10.75 -16.21 25.49
C GLY A 611 -10.94 -16.41 27.01
N LEU A 612 -12.07 -15.94 27.54
CA LEU A 612 -12.44 -16.11 28.96
C LEU A 612 -12.61 -17.57 29.38
N GLU A 613 -13.24 -18.40 28.50
CA GLU A 613 -13.50 -19.82 28.77
C GLU A 613 -12.24 -20.69 28.65
N LYS A 614 -11.47 -20.49 27.59
CA LYS A 614 -10.28 -21.33 27.32
C LYS A 614 -9.08 -21.01 28.21
N HIS A 615 -8.94 -19.74 28.63
CA HIS A 615 -7.77 -19.25 29.35
C HIS A 615 -8.15 -18.56 30.68
N PRO A 616 -8.79 -19.26 31.62
CA PRO A 616 -9.35 -18.66 32.84
C PRO A 616 -8.33 -18.05 33.79
N ASN A 617 -7.05 -18.36 33.65
CA ASN A 617 -5.94 -17.87 34.50
C ASN A 617 -4.98 -16.96 33.74
N SER A 618 -5.32 -16.49 32.53
CA SER A 618 -4.47 -15.62 31.74
C SER A 618 -4.44 -14.21 32.31
N SER A 619 -3.32 -13.51 32.09
CA SER A 619 -3.15 -12.08 32.38
C SER A 619 -4.11 -11.20 31.54
N PHE A 620 -4.63 -11.69 30.41
CA PHE A 620 -5.58 -11.01 29.53
C PHE A 620 -7.05 -11.14 29.95
N GLN A 621 -7.34 -11.81 31.06
CA GLN A 621 -8.71 -11.95 31.57
C GLN A 621 -9.44 -10.60 31.78
N PRO A 622 -8.79 -9.54 32.36
CA PRO A 622 -9.42 -8.24 32.49
C PRO A 622 -9.77 -7.61 31.13
N GLN A 623 -8.85 -7.69 30.15
CA GLN A 623 -9.02 -7.12 28.81
C GLN A 623 -10.14 -7.82 28.02
N PHE A 624 -10.19 -9.16 28.05
CA PHE A 624 -11.29 -9.90 27.43
C PHE A 624 -12.65 -9.56 28.07
N LYS A 625 -12.70 -9.45 29.40
CA LYS A 625 -13.96 -9.14 30.10
C LYS A 625 -14.42 -7.71 29.81
N PHE A 626 -13.50 -6.79 29.69
CA PHE A 626 -13.77 -5.41 29.29
C PHE A 626 -14.27 -5.32 27.85
N LEU A 627 -13.60 -5.99 26.92
CA LEU A 627 -14.02 -6.06 25.52
C LEU A 627 -15.40 -6.69 25.36
N GLU A 628 -15.68 -7.78 26.09
CA GLU A 628 -17.00 -8.40 26.15
C GLU A 628 -18.09 -7.41 26.61
N ALA A 629 -17.80 -6.64 27.68
CA ALA A 629 -18.71 -5.64 28.19
C ALA A 629 -18.97 -4.52 27.16
N LEU A 630 -17.93 -4.01 26.48
CA LEU A 630 -18.08 -3.00 25.43
C LEU A 630 -18.90 -3.52 24.26
N CYS A 631 -18.67 -4.76 23.81
CA CYS A 631 -19.44 -5.38 22.73
C CYS A 631 -20.94 -5.43 23.04
N LEU A 632 -21.31 -5.68 24.30
CA LEU A 632 -22.72 -5.74 24.73
C LEU A 632 -23.46 -4.41 24.52
N GLY A 633 -22.76 -3.28 24.59
CA GLY A 633 -23.33 -1.95 24.29
C GLY A 633 -23.85 -1.84 22.86
N TYR A 634 -23.21 -2.55 21.93
CA TYR A 634 -23.54 -2.53 20.51
C TYR A 634 -24.49 -3.66 20.07
N ILE A 635 -24.41 -4.83 20.72
CA ILE A 635 -25.20 -6.02 20.30
C ILE A 635 -26.44 -6.26 21.13
N ASP A 636 -26.57 -5.65 22.32
CA ASP A 636 -27.70 -5.84 23.23
C ASP A 636 -28.26 -4.49 23.70
N SER A 637 -27.66 -3.89 24.73
CA SER A 637 -28.13 -2.61 25.30
C SER A 637 -27.07 -1.92 26.15
N GLU A 638 -27.15 -0.57 26.21
CA GLU A 638 -26.34 0.28 27.11
C GLU A 638 -26.45 -0.16 28.59
N ALA A 639 -27.65 -0.50 29.05
CA ALA A 639 -27.88 -0.95 30.41
C ALA A 639 -27.10 -2.23 30.76
N ARG A 640 -26.98 -3.14 29.79
CA ARG A 640 -26.25 -4.40 29.96
C ARG A 640 -24.74 -4.19 29.91
N MET A 641 -24.27 -3.33 29.03
CA MET A 641 -22.86 -2.89 28.99
C MET A 641 -22.46 -2.31 30.35
N LEU A 642 -23.22 -1.36 30.87
CA LEU A 642 -22.91 -0.71 32.14
C LEU A 642 -22.92 -1.69 33.32
N ALA A 643 -23.85 -2.69 33.31
CA ALA A 643 -23.86 -3.73 34.33
C ALA A 643 -22.60 -4.60 34.32
N GLU A 644 -22.12 -4.97 33.13
CA GLU A 644 -20.89 -5.75 32.99
C GLU A 644 -19.62 -4.91 33.25
N LEU A 645 -19.61 -3.62 32.91
CA LEU A 645 -18.53 -2.72 33.28
C LEU A 645 -18.42 -2.50 34.82
N GLU A 646 -19.53 -2.48 35.57
CA GLU A 646 -19.49 -2.47 37.02
C GLU A 646 -18.89 -3.76 37.60
N VAL A 647 -19.07 -4.90 36.92
CA VAL A 647 -18.39 -6.16 37.28
C VAL A 647 -16.88 -6.06 37.02
N VAL A 648 -16.47 -5.51 35.86
CA VAL A 648 -15.07 -5.27 35.53
C VAL A 648 -14.42 -4.37 36.56
N LYS A 649 -15.00 -3.19 36.83
CA LYS A 649 -14.53 -2.25 37.82
C LYS A 649 -14.35 -2.89 39.19
N SER A 650 -15.33 -3.68 39.65
CA SER A 650 -15.29 -4.30 41.00
C SER A 650 -14.26 -5.43 41.09
N LYS A 651 -14.16 -6.26 40.05
CA LYS A 651 -13.29 -7.45 40.02
C LYS A 651 -11.83 -7.10 39.77
N TYR A 652 -11.59 -6.07 38.98
CA TYR A 652 -10.25 -5.65 38.57
C TYR A 652 -9.89 -4.24 39.11
N ALA A 653 -10.41 -3.88 40.26
CA ALA A 653 -10.11 -2.60 40.94
C ALA A 653 -8.59 -2.42 41.12
N GLY A 654 -8.07 -1.30 40.60
CA GLY A 654 -6.62 -1.00 40.64
C GLY A 654 -5.84 -1.40 39.42
N SER A 655 -6.44 -2.14 38.46
CA SER A 655 -5.86 -2.31 37.11
C SER A 655 -6.26 -1.13 36.21
N GLU A 656 -5.52 -0.94 35.13
CA GLU A 656 -5.80 0.06 34.09
C GLU A 656 -7.22 -0.13 33.52
N VAL A 657 -7.54 -1.37 33.15
CA VAL A 657 -8.86 -1.77 32.64
C VAL A 657 -10.00 -1.47 33.64
N GLY A 658 -9.74 -1.61 34.95
CA GLY A 658 -10.72 -1.26 35.98
C GLY A 658 -10.98 0.24 36.09
N LYS A 659 -9.94 1.07 35.86
CA LYS A 659 -10.05 2.54 35.81
C LYS A 659 -10.81 3.00 34.57
N GLU A 660 -10.49 2.46 33.41
CA GLU A 660 -11.20 2.74 32.14
C GLU A 660 -12.68 2.36 32.24
N ALA A 661 -13.00 1.22 32.86
CA ALA A 661 -14.39 0.85 33.14
C ALA A 661 -15.10 1.87 34.04
N GLU A 662 -14.41 2.40 35.05
CA GLU A 662 -14.94 3.44 35.92
C GLU A 662 -15.23 4.74 35.19
N GLU A 663 -14.29 5.20 34.36
CA GLU A 663 -14.43 6.41 33.54
C GLU A 663 -15.61 6.31 32.57
N ILE A 664 -15.77 5.18 31.90
CA ILE A 664 -16.92 4.94 31.03
C ILE A 664 -18.23 4.95 31.80
N ILE A 665 -18.30 4.30 32.96
CA ILE A 665 -19.48 4.31 33.82
C ILE A 665 -19.84 5.73 34.29
N GLU A 666 -18.85 6.55 34.69
CA GLU A 666 -19.07 7.94 35.09
C GLU A 666 -19.54 8.80 33.90
N TYR A 667 -18.98 8.59 32.73
CA TYR A 667 -19.38 9.27 31.49
C TYR A 667 -20.89 9.10 31.22
N PHE A 668 -21.40 7.87 31.36
CA PHE A 668 -22.82 7.57 31.19
C PHE A 668 -23.71 8.04 32.36
N LYS A 669 -23.22 7.97 33.60
CA LYS A 669 -23.94 8.49 34.78
C LYS A 669 -24.18 10.00 34.74
N ASN A 670 -23.32 10.73 33.99
CA ASN A 670 -23.44 12.19 33.82
C ASN A 670 -24.42 12.59 32.68
N GLY A 671 -25.31 11.68 32.27
CA GLY A 671 -26.43 11.95 31.35
C GLY A 671 -26.06 11.95 29.87
N ARG A 672 -24.91 11.39 29.49
CA ARG A 672 -24.53 11.16 28.12
C ARG A 672 -24.92 9.72 27.74
N SER A 673 -25.51 9.53 26.59
CA SER A 673 -26.00 8.22 26.10
C SER A 673 -25.25 7.82 24.84
N PHE A 674 -24.85 6.55 24.78
CA PHE A 674 -24.17 5.95 23.62
C PHE A 674 -25.03 5.99 22.34
N GLY A 675 -26.36 5.98 22.50
CA GLY A 675 -27.29 5.84 21.40
C GLY A 675 -27.42 7.06 20.47
N ASN A 676 -27.20 8.28 20.98
CA ASN A 676 -27.38 9.48 20.16
C ASN A 676 -26.07 9.96 19.50
N GLU A 677 -24.95 9.95 20.20
CA GLU A 677 -23.65 10.38 19.66
C GLU A 677 -23.05 9.34 18.70
N LEU A 678 -23.25 8.06 18.97
CA LEU A 678 -22.76 6.98 18.11
C LEU A 678 -23.62 6.82 16.85
N ALA A 679 -24.95 6.95 16.96
CA ALA A 679 -25.83 6.97 15.80
C ALA A 679 -25.56 8.18 14.92
N GLU A 680 -25.21 9.34 15.50
CA GLU A 680 -24.78 10.53 14.75
C GLU A 680 -23.37 10.39 14.19
N ALA A 681 -22.42 9.78 14.90
CA ALA A 681 -21.06 9.55 14.43
C ALA A 681 -21.03 8.48 13.33
N ASN A 682 -21.70 7.35 13.51
CA ASN A 682 -21.83 6.32 12.46
C ASN A 682 -22.56 6.85 11.24
N LYS A 683 -23.60 7.65 11.42
CA LYS A 683 -24.29 8.31 10.31
C LYS A 683 -23.40 9.33 9.60
N LYS A 684 -22.53 10.06 10.31
CA LYS A 684 -21.54 10.95 9.69
C LYS A 684 -20.45 10.17 8.94
N ILE A 685 -19.95 9.08 9.50
CA ILE A 685 -18.97 8.22 8.83
C ILE A 685 -19.58 7.56 7.58
N GLU A 686 -20.83 7.06 7.68
CA GLU A 686 -21.56 6.53 6.52
C GLU A 686 -21.82 7.61 5.46
N GLU A 687 -22.16 8.84 5.88
CA GLU A 687 -22.34 9.97 4.96
C GLU A 687 -21.00 10.42 4.33
N GLU A 688 -19.88 10.45 5.08
CA GLU A 688 -18.54 10.78 4.56
C GLU A 688 -18.01 9.68 3.61
N GLU A 689 -18.20 8.41 3.95
CA GLU A 689 -17.86 7.31 3.06
C GLU A 689 -18.75 7.27 1.80
N ALA A 690 -20.03 7.60 1.93
CA ALA A 690 -20.92 7.71 0.79
C ALA A 690 -20.54 8.89 -0.11
N LEU A 691 -20.14 10.02 0.48
CA LEU A 691 -19.68 11.21 -0.24
C LEU A 691 -18.38 10.94 -1.00
N ALA A 692 -17.39 10.31 -0.34
CA ALA A 692 -16.12 9.92 -0.97
C ALA A 692 -16.30 8.92 -2.12
N LYS A 693 -17.28 8.00 -1.99
CA LYS A 693 -17.64 7.05 -3.05
C LYS A 693 -18.49 7.69 -4.16
N MET A 694 -19.19 8.79 -3.88
CA MET A 694 -19.98 9.53 -4.87
C MET A 694 -19.08 10.14 -5.96
N ASP A 695 -17.87 10.60 -5.63
CA ASP A 695 -16.92 11.19 -6.57
C ASP A 695 -16.40 10.20 -7.63
N GLN A 696 -16.59 8.90 -7.42
CA GLN A 696 -16.23 7.85 -8.39
C GLN A 696 -17.23 7.75 -9.55
N TYR A 697 -18.44 8.33 -9.40
CA TYR A 697 -19.46 8.31 -10.43
C TYR A 697 -19.39 9.56 -11.32
N LYS A 698 -19.65 9.39 -12.61
CA LYS A 698 -19.60 10.49 -13.60
C LYS A 698 -20.97 10.71 -14.23
N TYR A 699 -21.39 11.97 -14.31
CA TYR A 699 -22.60 12.33 -15.03
C TYR A 699 -22.30 12.50 -16.53
N ASP A 700 -22.84 11.62 -17.37
CA ASP A 700 -22.71 11.68 -18.83
C ASP A 700 -24.11 11.72 -19.48
N VAL A 701 -24.42 12.85 -20.08
CA VAL A 701 -25.71 13.10 -20.74
C VAL A 701 -25.90 12.24 -21.98
N GLY A 702 -24.81 11.88 -22.66
CA GLY A 702 -24.79 11.12 -23.91
C GLY A 702 -24.74 9.61 -23.72
N ALA A 703 -24.41 9.13 -22.53
CA ALA A 703 -24.31 7.71 -22.26
C ALA A 703 -25.68 7.01 -22.30
N SER A 704 -25.69 5.73 -22.62
CA SER A 704 -26.86 4.86 -22.47
C SER A 704 -27.08 4.50 -21.00
N HIS A 705 -28.35 4.54 -20.56
CA HIS A 705 -28.72 4.30 -19.16
C HIS A 705 -29.59 3.06 -18.98
N ASN A 706 -29.46 2.46 -17.83
CA ASN A 706 -30.39 1.47 -17.27
C ASN A 706 -31.26 2.14 -16.21
N PHE A 707 -32.48 1.63 -16.02
CA PHE A 707 -33.31 1.96 -14.87
C PHE A 707 -33.25 0.82 -13.86
N VAL A 708 -33.09 1.13 -12.60
CA VAL A 708 -32.78 0.18 -11.52
C VAL A 708 -33.75 0.36 -10.35
N ILE A 709 -34.21 -0.76 -9.79
CA ILE A 709 -34.99 -0.82 -8.55
C ILE A 709 -34.26 -1.81 -7.62
N VAL A 710 -33.92 -1.39 -6.41
CA VAL A 710 -33.33 -2.25 -5.39
C VAL A 710 -34.36 -2.52 -4.29
N VAL A 711 -34.58 -3.80 -3.98
CA VAL A 711 -35.57 -4.25 -3.00
C VAL A 711 -34.98 -5.38 -2.14
N SER A 712 -35.58 -5.63 -0.97
CA SER A 712 -35.24 -6.82 -0.16
C SER A 712 -35.61 -8.09 -0.92
N ASP A 713 -34.79 -9.16 -0.78
CA ASP A 713 -35.06 -10.48 -1.35
C ASP A 713 -36.27 -11.18 -0.72
N THR A 714 -36.74 -10.70 0.45
CA THR A 714 -38.00 -11.14 1.09
C THR A 714 -39.26 -10.68 0.34
N MET A 715 -39.13 -9.72 -0.59
CA MET A 715 -40.20 -9.28 -1.46
C MET A 715 -40.38 -10.27 -2.64
N ASP A 716 -41.61 -10.47 -3.11
CA ASP A 716 -41.83 -11.28 -4.32
C ASP A 716 -41.27 -10.54 -5.56
N THR A 717 -39.97 -10.74 -5.76
CA THR A 717 -39.17 -10.05 -6.80
C THR A 717 -39.58 -10.48 -8.22
N GLU A 718 -40.04 -11.75 -8.39
CA GLU A 718 -40.55 -12.22 -9.69
C GLU A 718 -41.90 -11.60 -10.05
N ALA A 719 -42.79 -11.40 -9.06
CA ALA A 719 -44.02 -10.63 -9.28
C ALA A 719 -43.74 -9.17 -9.61
N LEU A 720 -42.78 -8.56 -8.93
CA LEU A 720 -42.38 -7.19 -9.21
C LEU A 720 -41.78 -7.05 -10.62
N LYS A 721 -40.87 -7.95 -11.01
CA LYS A 721 -40.30 -8.00 -12.36
C LYS A 721 -41.37 -8.14 -13.45
N ARG A 722 -42.38 -8.98 -13.22
CA ARG A 722 -43.53 -9.09 -14.14
C ARG A 722 -44.30 -7.77 -14.26
N LYS A 723 -44.59 -7.11 -13.13
CA LYS A 723 -45.27 -5.80 -13.12
C LYS A 723 -44.48 -4.71 -13.88
N VAL A 724 -43.15 -4.68 -13.71
CA VAL A 724 -42.27 -3.77 -14.44
C VAL A 724 -42.28 -4.08 -15.95
N SER A 725 -42.30 -5.38 -16.31
CA SER A 725 -42.40 -5.79 -17.72
C SER A 725 -43.76 -5.40 -18.35
N ASP A 726 -44.86 -5.52 -17.59
CA ASP A 726 -46.19 -5.09 -18.04
C ASP A 726 -46.29 -3.57 -18.15
N PHE A 727 -45.68 -2.82 -17.24
CA PHE A 727 -45.53 -1.39 -17.33
C PHE A 727 -44.78 -1.00 -18.62
N ASN A 728 -43.66 -1.64 -18.92
CA ASN A 728 -42.90 -1.39 -20.15
C ASN A 728 -43.74 -1.66 -21.41
N ARG A 729 -44.53 -2.73 -21.41
CA ARG A 729 -45.45 -3.06 -22.51
C ARG A 729 -46.57 -2.05 -22.67
N LYS A 730 -47.09 -1.51 -21.56
CA LYS A 730 -48.19 -0.54 -21.56
C LYS A 730 -47.74 0.85 -22.02
N TYR A 731 -46.64 1.36 -21.49
CA TYR A 731 -46.22 2.74 -21.69
C TYR A 731 -45.09 2.91 -22.72
N PHE A 732 -44.34 1.86 -23.03
CA PHE A 732 -43.17 1.86 -23.91
C PHE A 732 -43.16 0.72 -24.92
N SER A 733 -44.33 0.34 -25.44
CA SER A 733 -44.53 -0.82 -26.32
C SER A 733 -43.62 -0.88 -27.55
N THR A 734 -43.23 0.29 -28.09
CA THR A 734 -42.38 0.42 -29.27
C THR A 734 -40.88 0.32 -28.99
N LYS A 735 -40.47 0.30 -27.69
CA LYS A 735 -39.05 0.36 -27.29
C LYS A 735 -38.43 -1.01 -27.02
N GLY A 736 -39.24 -2.03 -26.76
CA GLY A 736 -38.76 -3.40 -26.55
C GLY A 736 -37.79 -3.56 -25.34
N PHE A 737 -38.03 -2.81 -24.27
CA PHE A 737 -37.17 -2.84 -23.10
C PHE A 737 -37.09 -4.24 -22.47
N LYS A 738 -35.90 -4.70 -22.13
CA LYS A 738 -35.65 -5.96 -21.44
C LYS A 738 -35.58 -5.72 -19.93
N THR A 739 -36.30 -6.55 -19.16
CA THR A 739 -36.28 -6.52 -17.69
C THR A 739 -35.56 -7.75 -17.18
N SER A 740 -34.50 -7.58 -16.40
CA SER A 740 -33.71 -8.62 -15.75
C SER A 740 -33.70 -8.44 -14.24
N MET A 741 -33.23 -9.44 -13.51
CA MET A 741 -33.09 -9.40 -12.06
C MET A 741 -31.73 -10.01 -11.69
N ILE A 742 -31.07 -9.41 -10.70
CA ILE A 742 -29.79 -9.85 -10.15
C ILE A 742 -29.88 -9.80 -8.62
N LEU A 743 -29.34 -10.79 -7.95
CA LEU A 743 -29.18 -10.79 -6.50
C LEU A 743 -27.93 -10.00 -6.12
N LEU A 744 -28.07 -9.11 -5.13
CA LEU A 744 -26.99 -8.34 -4.52
C LEU A 744 -26.59 -8.96 -3.17
N LYS A 745 -25.54 -8.42 -2.55
CA LYS A 745 -25.18 -8.74 -1.17
C LYS A 745 -26.30 -8.28 -0.20
N GLU A 746 -26.20 -8.69 1.06
CA GLU A 746 -27.11 -8.27 2.15
C GLU A 746 -28.60 -8.58 1.89
N SER A 747 -28.89 -9.73 1.30
CA SER A 747 -30.28 -10.14 1.05
C SER A 747 -31.12 -9.10 0.27
N LYS A 748 -30.49 -8.47 -0.73
CA LYS A 748 -31.14 -7.50 -1.64
C LYS A 748 -31.25 -8.08 -3.05
N ALA A 749 -32.26 -7.66 -3.79
CA ALA A 749 -32.42 -7.97 -5.21
C ALA A 749 -32.53 -6.68 -6.03
N MET A 750 -31.94 -6.68 -7.22
CA MET A 750 -31.94 -5.57 -8.14
C MET A 750 -32.69 -5.92 -9.42
N ILE A 751 -33.76 -5.17 -9.73
CA ILE A 751 -34.49 -5.28 -11.00
C ILE A 751 -33.98 -4.20 -11.93
N ILE A 752 -33.59 -4.58 -13.13
CA ILE A 752 -32.96 -3.73 -14.12
C ILE A 752 -33.80 -3.69 -15.38
N VAL A 753 -34.11 -2.49 -15.86
CA VAL A 753 -34.63 -2.29 -17.21
C VAL A 753 -33.51 -1.73 -18.08
N SER A 754 -33.03 -2.52 -19.02
CA SER A 754 -31.86 -2.20 -19.81
C SER A 754 -32.14 -1.23 -20.93
N ASN A 755 -31.19 -0.28 -21.17
CA ASN A 755 -31.15 0.62 -22.30
C ASN A 755 -32.39 1.50 -22.45
N VAL A 756 -32.75 2.20 -21.36
CA VAL A 756 -33.89 3.15 -21.38
C VAL A 756 -33.60 4.44 -22.15
N GLY A 757 -32.34 4.63 -22.60
CA GLY A 757 -31.92 5.72 -23.47
C GLY A 757 -30.89 6.64 -22.82
N TYR A 758 -30.66 7.82 -23.41
CA TYR A 758 -29.75 8.83 -22.85
C TYR A 758 -30.31 9.42 -21.55
N ALA A 759 -29.51 10.14 -20.78
CA ALA A 759 -29.86 10.68 -19.47
C ALA A 759 -31.25 11.33 -19.41
N THR A 760 -31.61 12.20 -20.40
CA THR A 760 -32.90 12.85 -20.46
C THR A 760 -34.07 11.87 -20.64
N LYS A 761 -33.93 10.87 -21.51
CA LYS A 761 -34.94 9.84 -21.74
C LYS A 761 -35.05 8.86 -20.56
N ALA A 762 -33.94 8.61 -19.88
CA ALA A 762 -33.89 7.78 -18.69
C ALA A 762 -34.63 8.47 -17.52
N ILE A 763 -34.49 9.77 -17.39
CA ILE A 763 -35.26 10.59 -16.43
C ILE A 763 -36.74 10.65 -16.80
N ASP A 764 -37.09 10.75 -18.10
CA ASP A 764 -38.49 10.66 -18.55
C ASP A 764 -39.10 9.29 -18.19
N TYR A 765 -38.34 8.21 -18.36
CA TYR A 765 -38.75 6.89 -17.92
C TYR A 765 -38.96 6.84 -16.41
N PHE A 766 -37.98 7.33 -15.61
CA PHE A 766 -38.07 7.39 -14.14
C PHE A 766 -39.29 8.18 -13.67
N THR A 767 -39.54 9.32 -14.28
CA THR A 767 -40.67 10.20 -13.94
C THR A 767 -42.01 9.53 -14.27
N THR A 768 -42.12 8.87 -15.43
CA THR A 768 -43.30 8.09 -15.83
C THR A 768 -43.56 6.94 -14.87
N PHE A 769 -42.50 6.23 -14.47
CA PHE A 769 -42.55 5.13 -13.50
C PHE A 769 -42.99 5.62 -12.12
N LYS A 770 -42.44 6.74 -11.64
CA LYS A 770 -42.82 7.39 -10.38
C LYS A 770 -44.28 7.83 -10.34
N GLY A 771 -44.79 8.25 -11.47
CA GLY A 771 -46.23 8.66 -11.61
C GLY A 771 -47.21 7.49 -11.68
N ALA A 772 -46.74 6.25 -11.88
CA ALA A 772 -47.63 5.10 -12.01
C ALA A 772 -48.09 4.57 -10.63
N THR A 773 -49.41 4.48 -10.47
CA THR A 773 -50.06 4.08 -9.20
C THR A 773 -49.65 2.72 -8.71
N ASP A 774 -49.32 1.80 -9.62
CA ASP A 774 -48.92 0.40 -9.31
C ASP A 774 -47.63 0.28 -8.53
N PHE A 775 -46.78 1.33 -8.56
CA PHE A 775 -45.44 1.35 -7.91
C PHE A 775 -45.34 2.37 -6.77
N LYS A 776 -46.43 3.06 -6.41
CA LYS A 776 -46.44 4.08 -5.36
C LYS A 776 -45.84 3.58 -4.03
N LYS A 777 -46.18 2.35 -3.64
CA LYS A 777 -45.65 1.72 -2.42
C LYS A 777 -44.13 1.53 -2.40
N LEU A 778 -43.48 1.38 -3.56
CA LEU A 778 -42.02 1.27 -3.63
C LEU A 778 -41.33 2.57 -3.19
N PHE A 779 -41.90 3.71 -3.59
CA PHE A 779 -41.43 5.04 -3.19
C PHE A 779 -41.81 5.39 -1.75
N GLU A 780 -43.01 5.01 -1.29
CA GLU A 780 -43.42 5.18 0.11
C GLU A 780 -42.53 4.38 1.07
N ASN A 781 -42.09 3.19 0.69
CA ASN A 781 -41.18 2.34 1.44
C ASN A 781 -39.70 2.74 1.29
N LYS A 782 -39.40 3.87 0.63
CA LYS A 782 -38.06 4.41 0.39
C LYS A 782 -37.11 3.40 -0.28
N ASN A 783 -37.59 2.49 -1.11
CA ASN A 783 -36.74 1.61 -1.88
C ASN A 783 -35.87 2.45 -2.83
N PRO A 784 -34.56 2.16 -2.97
CA PRO A 784 -33.68 2.86 -3.91
C PRO A 784 -34.13 2.59 -5.35
N ILE A 785 -34.46 3.68 -6.08
CA ILE A 785 -34.89 3.63 -7.48
C ILE A 785 -34.19 4.76 -8.22
N PHE A 786 -33.42 4.41 -9.25
CA PHE A 786 -32.58 5.36 -9.95
C PHE A 786 -32.36 4.99 -11.41
N VAL A 787 -31.78 5.91 -12.17
CA VAL A 787 -31.20 5.61 -13.48
C VAL A 787 -29.69 5.66 -13.41
N ILE A 788 -29.01 4.79 -14.15
CA ILE A 788 -27.58 4.61 -14.08
C ILE A 788 -26.98 4.42 -15.47
N SER A 789 -25.92 5.17 -15.78
CA SER A 789 -25.18 4.98 -17.04
C SER A 789 -24.44 3.62 -17.02
N TYR A 790 -24.11 3.09 -18.20
CA TYR A 790 -23.40 1.83 -18.29
C TYR A 790 -22.07 1.85 -17.55
N ASP A 791 -21.34 2.95 -17.61
CA ASP A 791 -20.04 3.10 -16.94
C ASP A 791 -20.19 3.12 -15.42
N ASN A 792 -21.14 3.93 -14.92
CA ASN A 792 -21.45 3.96 -13.49
C ASN A 792 -22.04 2.62 -12.99
N TYR A 793 -22.76 1.90 -13.85
CA TYR A 793 -23.32 0.60 -13.49
C TYR A 793 -22.22 -0.43 -13.20
N ALA A 794 -21.13 -0.43 -13.98
CA ALA A 794 -19.99 -1.30 -13.76
C ALA A 794 -19.32 -1.02 -12.40
N GLN A 795 -19.17 0.25 -12.04
CA GLN A 795 -18.64 0.65 -10.74
C GLN A 795 -19.60 0.31 -9.60
N PHE A 796 -20.88 0.65 -9.74
CA PHE A 796 -21.92 0.30 -8.76
C PHE A 796 -22.01 -1.21 -8.49
N TYR A 797 -21.85 -2.03 -9.53
CA TYR A 797 -21.90 -3.50 -9.37
C TYR A 797 -20.73 -4.05 -8.55
N LYS A 798 -19.56 -3.43 -8.59
CA LYS A 798 -18.39 -3.78 -7.77
C LYS A 798 -18.61 -3.41 -6.30
N ASP A 799 -19.03 -2.18 -6.06
CA ASP A 799 -19.11 -1.61 -4.70
C ASP A 799 -20.43 -1.92 -3.99
N GLN A 800 -21.51 -2.10 -4.76
CA GLN A 800 -22.89 -2.32 -4.32
C GLN A 800 -23.39 -1.29 -3.29
N ASN A 801 -22.74 -0.10 -3.22
CA ASN A 801 -23.09 0.97 -2.31
C ASN A 801 -24.28 1.76 -2.88
N THR A 802 -25.47 1.37 -2.44
CA THR A 802 -26.74 1.96 -2.91
C THR A 802 -26.91 3.41 -2.44
N GLU A 803 -26.39 3.76 -1.26
CA GLU A 803 -26.54 5.11 -0.69
C GLU A 803 -25.69 6.14 -1.45
N ALA A 804 -24.41 5.83 -1.68
CA ALA A 804 -23.53 6.69 -2.46
C ALA A 804 -24.09 6.96 -3.87
N TYR A 805 -24.63 5.92 -4.53
CA TYR A 805 -25.22 6.13 -5.85
C TYR A 805 -26.54 6.92 -5.80
N MET A 806 -27.37 6.72 -4.79
CA MET A 806 -28.59 7.53 -4.59
C MET A 806 -28.28 9.02 -4.39
N MET A 807 -27.24 9.35 -3.60
CA MET A 807 -26.79 10.73 -3.42
C MET A 807 -26.31 11.34 -4.75
N PHE A 808 -25.49 10.62 -5.51
CA PHE A 808 -25.05 11.02 -6.83
C PHE A 808 -26.23 11.21 -7.80
N PHE A 809 -27.20 10.30 -7.79
CA PHE A 809 -28.39 10.37 -8.63
C PHE A 809 -29.27 11.57 -8.29
N GLU A 810 -29.49 11.85 -7.01
CA GLU A 810 -30.29 13.00 -6.58
C GLU A 810 -29.64 14.34 -6.96
N GLU A 811 -28.32 14.43 -6.79
CA GLU A 811 -27.57 15.66 -7.07
C GLU A 811 -27.48 15.94 -8.58
N ASN A 812 -27.10 14.95 -9.37
CA ASN A 812 -26.78 15.15 -10.79
C ASN A 812 -27.96 14.97 -11.74
N TYR A 813 -28.96 14.14 -11.38
CA TYR A 813 -30.10 13.86 -12.25
C TYR A 813 -31.40 14.55 -11.82
N LEU A 814 -31.59 14.82 -10.50
CA LEU A 814 -32.82 15.38 -9.98
C LEU A 814 -32.70 16.88 -9.60
N LYS A 815 -31.56 17.30 -9.01
CA LYS A 815 -31.31 18.73 -8.63
C LYS A 815 -30.69 19.56 -9.76
N GLY A 816 -30.10 18.95 -10.76
CA GLY A 816 -29.45 19.62 -11.89
C GLY A 816 -30.40 20.14 -12.97
N LYS A 817 -31.71 20.28 -12.67
CA LYS A 817 -32.70 20.92 -13.57
C LYS A 817 -33.15 22.25 -13.04
#